data_68b004c9763580cf30d9deea6f324580
#
_entry.id   68b004c9763580cf30d9deea6f324580
#
_cell.length_a   1.000
_cell.length_b   1.000
_cell.length_c   1.000
_cell.angle_alpha   90.00
_cell.angle_beta   90.00
_cell.angle_gamma   90.00
#
_symmetry.space_group_name_H-M   'P 1'
#
loop_
_entity.id
_entity.type
_entity.pdbx_description
1 polymer ?
#
loop_
_entity_poly.entity_id
_entity_poly.type
_entity_poly.pdbx_seq_one_letter_code
_entity_poly.pdbx_strand_id
1 'polypeptide(L)'
;IVPIYNVVILPHSTVFLTSESFKEATGKEAKVGEKIYFALEKKALNEENFLPENFYGLGVSGIITEVHTDGFLIVKTYNRVQFEDLYLHSNRTLGVTGVINHPETEDVDEQNYQSRIQGLKNSLIQFTSQYRWALGAKSYIQQMTTAEEIMTGMSQLISITAEDKYALLAEDSQEKRLSMIEKYVLEYTEMSNVSKAASSAQEEDNQKAYREMAIKKQIEFLQKELDEMHPENVSDIRKLEKRIQESSMNETALKEAEKILSRMKQEGSNSPEYGNLYNYLDFLTSLSWQTNPLEKMDIQKAEEILDEDHYGLQKVKKRILEQIAVMDLNHKQSGSILLFVGAPGTGKTSVGKSIARALNREYVRVALGGVRDSSDIRGHRRTYIGAMPGRIMDGIQKAGSSNPVMVLDEIDKLSSSYNGDPASALLEVLDPEQNHTFTDHYMNVPYDLSNVLFICTANSLDTIPEPLLNRMEVIMFQGYTASEKFQIAKRHLLPKSMKQMGIEKAMLAVSDAGIRTIISSYTMESGVRGLKKRMDQICRYTAVLIARGRQTKFHVSQKNLSEVLDMDPIEHEKIQRNTKVGIVTGLAWTASGGEILFIESLVSEGKGNIKVTGQLGSVMQESVQIALSLVKSIFPKEAKQLENHDIHI
;
A
#
# COMPACT_ATOMS: atom_id res chain seq x y z
N ILE A 1 -55.19 36.38 -11.84
CA ILE A 1 -53.97 35.95 -12.57
C ILE A 1 -53.64 34.53 -12.19
N VAL A 2 -53.17 33.73 -13.17
CA VAL A 2 -52.69 32.36 -12.96
C VAL A 2 -51.17 32.39 -13.05
N PRO A 3 -50.43 32.03 -11.98
CA PRO A 3 -49.00 31.94 -11.99
C PRO A 3 -48.53 30.70 -12.76
N ILE A 4 -47.39 30.79 -13.45
CA ILE A 4 -46.85 29.72 -14.29
C ILE A 4 -45.32 29.64 -14.13
N TYR A 5 -44.81 28.43 -13.92
CA TYR A 5 -43.37 28.17 -13.89
C TYR A 5 -42.95 27.09 -14.90
N ASN A 6 -43.57 25.91 -14.82
CA ASN A 6 -43.10 24.71 -15.54
C ASN A 6 -43.52 24.63 -17.00
N VAL A 7 -44.41 25.50 -17.48
CA VAL A 7 -44.95 25.49 -18.84
C VAL A 7 -44.59 26.79 -19.56
N VAL A 8 -44.45 26.69 -20.89
CA VAL A 8 -44.33 27.85 -21.76
C VAL A 8 -45.77 28.19 -22.24
N ILE A 9 -46.24 29.43 -21.99
CA ILE A 9 -47.49 29.92 -22.49
C ILE A 9 -47.23 31.14 -23.36
N LEU A 10 -47.63 31.05 -24.62
CA LEU A 10 -47.46 32.06 -25.63
C LEU A 10 -48.83 32.55 -26.16
N PRO A 11 -48.94 33.70 -26.82
CA PRO A 11 -50.17 34.12 -27.49
C PRO A 11 -50.52 33.13 -28.61
N HIS A 12 -51.76 33.17 -29.05
CA HIS A 12 -52.31 32.34 -30.13
C HIS A 12 -52.15 30.82 -29.90
N SER A 13 -52.18 30.36 -28.63
CA SER A 13 -52.06 28.95 -28.28
C SER A 13 -53.23 28.46 -27.43
N THR A 14 -53.37 27.14 -27.37
CA THR A 14 -54.36 26.48 -26.53
C THR A 14 -53.73 25.88 -25.29
N VAL A 15 -54.22 26.23 -24.13
CA VAL A 15 -53.68 25.78 -22.85
C VAL A 15 -54.71 24.95 -22.10
N PHE A 16 -54.30 23.83 -21.57
CA PHE A 16 -55.10 22.95 -20.74
C PHE A 16 -54.76 23.18 -19.25
N LEU A 17 -55.75 23.48 -18.43
CA LEU A 17 -55.59 23.67 -16.99
C LEU A 17 -56.57 22.73 -16.26
N THR A 18 -56.26 22.39 -15.00
CA THR A 18 -57.24 21.75 -14.13
C THR A 18 -58.07 22.80 -13.43
N SER A 19 -59.35 22.53 -13.21
CA SER A 19 -60.28 23.40 -12.44
C SER A 19 -59.75 23.65 -11.03
N GLU A 20 -59.05 22.68 -10.46
CA GLU A 20 -58.44 22.77 -9.14
C GLU A 20 -57.29 23.78 -9.13
N SER A 21 -56.33 23.66 -10.05
CA SER A 21 -55.22 24.62 -10.16
C SER A 21 -55.69 26.05 -10.46
N PHE A 22 -56.78 26.18 -11.26
CA PHE A 22 -57.39 27.49 -11.51
C PHE A 22 -58.01 28.07 -10.26
N LYS A 23 -58.75 27.27 -9.48
CA LYS A 23 -59.38 27.69 -8.24
C LYS A 23 -58.35 28.05 -7.17
N GLU A 24 -57.28 27.28 -7.05
CA GLU A 24 -56.17 27.59 -6.15
C GLU A 24 -55.50 28.92 -6.53
N ALA A 25 -55.20 29.14 -7.82
CA ALA A 25 -54.54 30.33 -8.31
C ALA A 25 -55.36 31.61 -8.23
N THR A 26 -56.69 31.49 -8.41
CA THR A 26 -57.58 32.67 -8.56
C THR A 26 -58.58 32.84 -7.41
N GLY A 27 -58.80 31.80 -6.61
CA GLY A 27 -59.84 31.77 -5.58
C GLY A 27 -61.26 31.72 -6.11
N LYS A 28 -61.48 31.45 -7.42
CA LYS A 28 -62.80 31.45 -8.08
C LYS A 28 -63.03 30.16 -8.84
N GLU A 29 -64.29 29.87 -9.12
CA GLU A 29 -64.65 28.80 -10.04
C GLU A 29 -64.64 29.29 -11.48
N ALA A 30 -64.12 28.47 -12.39
CA ALA A 30 -63.98 28.82 -13.79
C ALA A 30 -65.34 28.93 -14.50
N LYS A 31 -65.50 29.94 -15.35
CA LYS A 31 -66.69 30.12 -16.20
C LYS A 31 -66.26 30.32 -17.65
N VAL A 32 -67.02 29.69 -18.55
CA VAL A 32 -66.82 29.90 -20.02
C VAL A 32 -66.99 31.38 -20.35
N GLY A 33 -66.07 31.95 -21.16
CA GLY A 33 -66.03 33.35 -21.53
C GLY A 33 -65.27 34.25 -20.55
N GLU A 34 -64.80 33.73 -19.42
CA GLU A 34 -64.03 34.50 -18.46
C GLU A 34 -62.61 34.79 -19.00
N LYS A 35 -62.17 36.09 -18.91
CA LYS A 35 -60.81 36.50 -19.20
C LYS A 35 -59.87 36.17 -18.06
N ILE A 36 -58.77 35.57 -18.40
CA ILE A 36 -57.70 35.23 -17.47
C ILE A 36 -56.36 35.75 -17.97
N TYR A 37 -55.40 35.93 -17.07
CA TYR A 37 -54.06 36.37 -17.36
C TYR A 37 -53.08 35.39 -16.77
N PHE A 38 -52.03 35.07 -17.53
CA PHE A 38 -50.93 34.20 -17.12
C PHE A 38 -49.71 35.03 -16.80
N ALA A 39 -49.13 34.86 -15.62
CA ALA A 39 -47.91 35.52 -15.21
C ALA A 39 -46.77 34.51 -15.01
N LEU A 40 -45.64 34.72 -15.66
CA LEU A 40 -44.50 33.85 -15.58
C LEU A 40 -43.69 34.13 -14.31
N GLU A 41 -43.37 33.08 -13.57
CA GLU A 41 -42.52 33.13 -12.40
C GLU A 41 -41.02 33.19 -12.82
N LYS A 42 -40.20 34.00 -12.11
CA LYS A 42 -38.75 34.08 -12.30
C LYS A 42 -38.00 32.84 -11.79
N LYS A 43 -38.56 32.17 -10.78
CA LYS A 43 -38.05 30.92 -10.16
C LYS A 43 -39.23 30.13 -9.59
N ALA A 44 -39.02 28.86 -9.32
CA ALA A 44 -40.03 28.06 -8.66
C ALA A 44 -40.39 28.67 -7.30
N LEU A 45 -41.67 29.01 -7.10
CA LEU A 45 -42.14 29.68 -5.89
C LEU A 45 -42.78 28.66 -4.93
N ASN A 46 -42.60 28.92 -3.65
CA ASN A 46 -43.27 28.23 -2.54
C ASN A 46 -44.06 29.25 -1.70
N GLU A 47 -44.77 28.81 -0.67
CA GLU A 47 -45.58 29.69 0.17
C GLU A 47 -44.84 30.89 0.79
N GLU A 48 -43.52 30.73 1.05
CA GLU A 48 -42.70 31.77 1.67
C GLU A 48 -42.19 32.81 0.65
N ASN A 49 -42.01 32.39 -0.61
CA ASN A 49 -41.41 33.22 -1.67
C ASN A 49 -42.45 33.72 -2.69
N PHE A 50 -43.72 33.49 -2.49
CA PHE A 50 -44.78 33.94 -3.39
C PHE A 50 -45.03 35.45 -3.20
N LEU A 51 -44.18 36.28 -3.85
CA LEU A 51 -44.18 37.73 -3.79
C LEU A 51 -44.27 38.32 -5.20
N PRO A 52 -44.94 39.49 -5.39
CA PRO A 52 -45.15 40.11 -6.72
C PRO A 52 -43.85 40.34 -7.48
N GLU A 53 -42.74 40.64 -6.80
CA GLU A 53 -41.40 40.88 -7.38
C GLU A 53 -40.78 39.65 -8.03
N ASN A 54 -41.28 38.45 -7.70
CA ASN A 54 -40.80 37.18 -8.27
C ASN A 54 -41.50 36.79 -9.58
N PHE A 55 -42.35 37.67 -10.12
CA PHE A 55 -42.99 37.50 -11.40
C PHE A 55 -42.36 38.47 -12.46
N TYR A 56 -42.44 38.07 -13.71
CA TYR A 56 -42.11 38.98 -14.81
C TYR A 56 -43.27 39.95 -15.07
N GLY A 57 -42.99 41.15 -15.53
CA GLY A 57 -43.98 42.20 -15.80
C GLY A 57 -44.80 41.95 -17.09
N LEU A 58 -44.35 41.04 -17.96
CA LEU A 58 -45.03 40.66 -19.20
C LEU A 58 -45.70 39.30 -19.02
N GLY A 59 -46.93 39.16 -19.47
CA GLY A 59 -47.73 37.95 -19.41
C GLY A 59 -48.58 37.75 -20.65
N VAL A 60 -49.51 36.81 -20.59
CA VAL A 60 -50.41 36.47 -21.69
C VAL A 60 -51.87 36.54 -21.24
N SER A 61 -52.73 37.11 -22.08
CA SER A 61 -54.17 37.10 -21.85
C SER A 61 -54.84 35.94 -22.55
N GLY A 62 -55.82 35.34 -21.90
CA GLY A 62 -56.58 34.24 -22.44
C GLY A 62 -58.05 34.29 -22.07
N ILE A 63 -58.86 33.49 -22.74
CA ILE A 63 -60.30 33.34 -22.46
C ILE A 63 -60.57 31.84 -22.25
N ILE A 64 -61.31 31.50 -21.21
CA ILE A 64 -61.81 30.13 -21.00
C ILE A 64 -62.86 29.83 -22.07
N THR A 65 -62.55 28.89 -22.96
CA THR A 65 -63.44 28.48 -24.04
C THR A 65 -64.35 27.32 -23.65
N GLU A 66 -63.81 26.41 -22.87
CA GLU A 66 -64.55 25.21 -22.45
C GLU A 66 -64.23 24.86 -20.99
N VAL A 67 -65.26 24.34 -20.30
CA VAL A 67 -65.14 23.77 -18.93
C VAL A 67 -65.70 22.36 -18.99
N HIS A 68 -64.83 21.36 -18.86
CA HIS A 68 -65.23 19.96 -18.92
C HIS A 68 -65.69 19.42 -17.57
N THR A 69 -66.60 18.47 -17.56
CA THR A 69 -67.10 17.81 -16.37
C THR A 69 -66.07 16.98 -15.62
N ASP A 70 -65.00 16.57 -16.32
CA ASP A 70 -63.83 15.81 -15.76
C ASP A 70 -62.81 16.72 -15.09
N GLY A 71 -63.13 18.03 -14.91
CA GLY A 71 -62.27 18.96 -14.17
C GLY A 71 -61.17 19.63 -14.99
N PHE A 72 -61.24 19.58 -16.34
CA PHE A 72 -60.31 20.28 -17.20
C PHE A 72 -60.92 21.54 -17.81
N LEU A 73 -60.07 22.55 -18.00
CA LEU A 73 -60.39 23.82 -18.66
C LEU A 73 -59.59 23.96 -19.92
N ILE A 74 -60.21 24.46 -20.98
CA ILE A 74 -59.52 24.86 -22.19
C ILE A 74 -59.52 26.38 -22.25
N VAL A 75 -58.31 26.92 -22.36
CA VAL A 75 -58.07 28.37 -22.46
C VAL A 75 -57.39 28.67 -23.76
N LYS A 76 -57.96 29.57 -24.56
CA LYS A 76 -57.30 30.15 -25.74
C LYS A 76 -56.62 31.45 -25.33
N THR A 77 -55.35 31.56 -25.68
CA THR A 77 -54.55 32.74 -25.43
C THR A 77 -54.57 33.65 -26.66
N TYR A 78 -54.51 34.96 -26.47
CA TYR A 78 -54.65 35.95 -27.55
C TYR A 78 -53.49 36.93 -27.62
N ASN A 79 -53.29 37.79 -26.59
CA ASN A 79 -52.37 38.89 -26.62
C ASN A 79 -51.33 38.81 -25.52
N ARG A 80 -50.11 39.32 -25.81
CA ARG A 80 -49.18 39.65 -24.74
C ARG A 80 -49.69 40.85 -23.98
N VAL A 81 -49.48 40.87 -22.68
CA VAL A 81 -49.95 41.97 -21.83
C VAL A 81 -48.84 42.39 -20.85
N GLN A 82 -48.67 43.68 -20.72
CA GLN A 82 -47.83 44.29 -19.69
C GLN A 82 -48.69 44.49 -18.44
N PHE A 83 -48.22 44.01 -17.34
CA PHE A 83 -48.88 44.21 -16.02
C PHE A 83 -48.40 45.54 -15.41
N GLU A 84 -49.35 46.39 -15.00
CA GLU A 84 -49.09 47.51 -14.10
C GLU A 84 -49.22 46.95 -12.69
N ASP A 85 -48.35 47.26 -11.78
CA ASP A 85 -48.31 46.89 -10.36
C ASP A 85 -49.01 45.58 -9.98
N LEU A 86 -48.23 44.51 -9.93
CA LEU A 86 -48.69 43.22 -9.37
C LEU A 86 -48.78 43.33 -7.85
N TYR A 87 -49.86 42.79 -7.26
CA TYR A 87 -50.07 42.77 -5.81
C TYR A 87 -50.69 41.47 -5.34
N LEU A 88 -50.56 41.17 -4.04
CA LEU A 88 -51.18 40.02 -3.45
C LEU A 88 -52.47 40.39 -2.71
N HIS A 89 -53.55 39.65 -2.97
CA HIS A 89 -54.75 39.74 -2.18
C HIS A 89 -54.57 39.07 -0.79
N SER A 90 -55.47 39.37 0.13
CA SER A 90 -55.49 38.78 1.49
C SER A 90 -55.58 37.25 1.48
N ASN A 91 -56.18 36.67 0.47
CA ASN A 91 -56.25 35.22 0.22
C ASN A 91 -55.06 34.64 -0.52
N ARG A 92 -53.95 35.39 -0.64
CA ARG A 92 -52.69 35.01 -1.36
C ARG A 92 -52.85 34.77 -2.87
N THR A 93 -53.92 35.26 -3.50
CA THR A 93 -54.02 35.25 -4.97
C THR A 93 -53.36 36.49 -5.56
N LEU A 94 -52.75 36.30 -6.77
CA LEU A 94 -52.08 37.39 -7.48
C LEU A 94 -53.08 38.29 -8.19
N GLY A 95 -53.02 39.62 -7.92
CA GLY A 95 -53.84 40.64 -8.53
C GLY A 95 -52.99 41.63 -9.37
N VAL A 96 -53.65 42.42 -10.18
CA VAL A 96 -53.01 43.49 -10.98
C VAL A 96 -53.88 44.73 -11.00
N THR A 97 -53.26 45.91 -10.97
CA THR A 97 -54.02 47.18 -10.99
C THR A 97 -54.45 47.57 -12.39
N GLY A 98 -53.62 47.28 -13.42
CA GLY A 98 -53.92 47.55 -14.80
C GLY A 98 -53.24 46.58 -15.74
N VAL A 99 -53.77 46.39 -16.94
CA VAL A 99 -53.24 45.51 -17.97
C VAL A 99 -53.21 46.28 -19.29
N ILE A 100 -52.04 46.39 -19.88
CA ILE A 100 -51.84 47.09 -21.16
C ILE A 100 -51.46 46.02 -22.20
N ASN A 101 -52.10 46.04 -23.37
CA ASN A 101 -51.73 45.17 -24.46
C ASN A 101 -50.31 45.53 -24.98
N HIS A 102 -49.46 44.52 -25.09
CA HIS A 102 -48.12 44.64 -25.63
C HIS A 102 -48.13 44.19 -27.11
N PRO A 103 -47.92 45.10 -28.09
CA PRO A 103 -48.06 44.77 -29.51
C PRO A 103 -46.97 43.83 -29.99
N GLU A 104 -47.26 43.11 -31.05
CA GLU A 104 -46.32 42.25 -31.79
C GLU A 104 -46.05 42.89 -33.15
N THR A 105 -44.86 42.60 -33.71
CA THR A 105 -44.48 43.01 -35.05
C THR A 105 -44.70 41.86 -36.00
N GLU A 106 -45.65 41.98 -36.90
CA GLU A 106 -45.89 40.99 -37.97
C GLU A 106 -44.86 41.24 -39.10
N ASP A 107 -43.69 40.63 -38.98
CA ASP A 107 -42.54 40.78 -39.89
C ASP A 107 -42.24 39.52 -40.70
N VAL A 108 -43.17 38.57 -40.72
CA VAL A 108 -43.03 37.28 -41.38
C VAL A 108 -43.89 37.23 -42.66
N ASP A 109 -43.31 36.72 -43.75
CA ASP A 109 -44.06 36.38 -44.93
C ASP A 109 -44.91 35.12 -44.70
N GLU A 110 -46.22 35.21 -44.90
CA GLU A 110 -47.19 34.16 -44.59
C GLU A 110 -46.86 32.80 -45.25
N GLN A 111 -46.38 32.81 -46.49
CA GLN A 111 -46.01 31.56 -47.18
C GLN A 111 -44.76 30.92 -46.55
N ASN A 112 -43.78 31.72 -46.19
CA ASN A 112 -42.57 31.25 -45.50
C ASN A 112 -42.91 30.75 -44.09
N TYR A 113 -43.77 31.42 -43.36
CA TYR A 113 -44.25 31.05 -42.02
C TYR A 113 -44.93 29.66 -42.03
N GLN A 114 -45.87 29.47 -42.92
CA GLN A 114 -46.59 28.20 -43.04
C GLN A 114 -45.68 27.04 -43.44
N SER A 115 -44.71 27.29 -44.35
CA SER A 115 -43.72 26.29 -44.75
C SER A 115 -42.84 25.83 -43.55
N ARG A 116 -42.39 26.77 -42.73
CA ARG A 116 -41.58 26.47 -41.54
C ARG A 116 -42.37 25.74 -40.46
N ILE A 117 -43.61 26.14 -40.21
CA ILE A 117 -44.52 25.39 -39.32
C ILE A 117 -44.71 23.95 -39.79
N GLN A 118 -44.89 23.75 -41.08
CA GLN A 118 -45.05 22.41 -41.65
C GLN A 118 -43.76 21.57 -41.47
N GLY A 119 -42.59 22.22 -41.61
CA GLY A 119 -41.30 21.59 -41.29
C GLY A 119 -41.19 21.12 -39.83
N LEU A 120 -41.55 22.01 -38.89
CA LEU A 120 -41.59 21.67 -37.45
C LEU A 120 -42.54 20.51 -37.17
N LYS A 121 -43.76 20.55 -37.71
CA LYS A 121 -44.75 19.47 -37.56
C LYS A 121 -44.21 18.14 -38.06
N ASN A 122 -43.58 18.12 -39.25
CA ASN A 122 -43.03 16.90 -39.81
C ASN A 122 -41.91 16.33 -38.94
N SER A 123 -40.99 17.17 -38.42
CA SER A 123 -39.94 16.77 -37.51
C SER A 123 -40.50 16.18 -36.21
N LEU A 124 -41.52 16.81 -35.64
CA LEU A 124 -42.18 16.33 -34.42
C LEU A 124 -42.97 15.03 -34.64
N ILE A 125 -43.65 14.88 -35.78
CA ILE A 125 -44.35 13.64 -36.14
C ILE A 125 -43.36 12.51 -36.32
N GLN A 126 -42.23 12.75 -37.01
CA GLN A 126 -41.17 11.78 -37.17
C GLN A 126 -40.58 11.38 -35.80
N PHE A 127 -40.32 12.33 -34.94
CA PHE A 127 -39.82 12.11 -33.57
C PHE A 127 -40.82 11.29 -32.73
N THR A 128 -42.10 11.73 -32.68
CA THR A 128 -43.14 11.08 -31.86
C THR A 128 -43.47 9.68 -32.35
N SER A 129 -43.35 9.39 -33.64
CA SER A 129 -43.61 8.05 -34.21
C SER A 129 -42.71 6.96 -33.67
N GLN A 130 -41.60 7.33 -33.04
CA GLN A 130 -40.63 6.41 -32.42
C GLN A 130 -41.08 5.94 -31.02
N TYR A 131 -42.10 6.54 -30.44
CA TYR A 131 -42.53 6.28 -29.07
C TYR A 131 -43.96 5.73 -29.00
N ARG A 132 -44.16 4.61 -28.30
CA ARG A 132 -45.49 3.97 -28.11
C ARG A 132 -46.50 4.85 -27.39
N TRP A 133 -46.03 5.70 -26.45
CA TRP A 133 -46.91 6.61 -25.71
C TRP A 133 -47.48 7.74 -26.55
N ALA A 134 -46.90 8.03 -27.71
CA ALA A 134 -47.27 9.13 -28.60
C ALA A 134 -48.20 8.73 -29.72
N LEU A 135 -48.86 7.58 -29.65
CA LEU A 135 -49.76 7.08 -30.71
C LEU A 135 -50.90 8.07 -31.11
N GLY A 136 -51.33 8.91 -30.15
CA GLY A 136 -52.34 9.97 -30.40
C GLY A 136 -51.72 11.33 -30.80
N ALA A 137 -50.41 11.53 -30.60
CA ALA A 137 -49.78 12.83 -30.79
C ALA A 137 -49.79 13.33 -32.22
N LYS A 138 -49.79 12.43 -33.23
CA LYS A 138 -49.80 12.78 -34.64
C LYS A 138 -50.99 13.64 -35.03
N SER A 139 -52.21 13.25 -34.62
CA SER A 139 -53.43 13.98 -34.95
C SER A 139 -53.47 15.34 -34.24
N TYR A 140 -52.95 15.39 -33.02
CA TYR A 140 -52.85 16.63 -32.25
C TYR A 140 -51.85 17.62 -32.87
N ILE A 141 -50.64 17.16 -33.20
CA ILE A 141 -49.62 17.97 -33.87
C ILE A 141 -50.12 18.48 -35.25
N GLN A 142 -50.88 17.67 -35.97
CA GLN A 142 -51.43 18.09 -37.28
C GLN A 142 -52.43 19.22 -37.18
N GLN A 143 -53.16 19.32 -36.06
CA GLN A 143 -54.20 20.36 -35.82
C GLN A 143 -53.60 21.70 -35.39
N MET A 144 -52.37 21.75 -34.90
CA MET A 144 -51.73 22.99 -34.46
C MET A 144 -51.53 23.91 -35.68
N THR A 145 -51.79 25.20 -35.52
CA THR A 145 -51.79 26.18 -36.63
C THR A 145 -50.65 27.19 -36.53
N THR A 146 -50.11 27.40 -35.32
CA THR A 146 -49.05 28.40 -35.04
C THR A 146 -47.81 27.75 -34.41
N ALA A 147 -46.67 28.43 -34.52
CA ALA A 147 -45.44 28.00 -33.85
C ALA A 147 -45.54 28.06 -32.33
N GLU A 148 -46.26 29.04 -31.83
CA GLU A 148 -46.58 29.26 -30.41
C GLU A 148 -47.42 28.09 -29.86
N GLU A 149 -48.36 27.58 -30.64
CA GLU A 149 -49.17 26.41 -30.29
C GLU A 149 -48.31 25.14 -30.18
N ILE A 150 -47.37 24.97 -31.11
CA ILE A 150 -46.38 23.86 -31.08
C ILE A 150 -45.54 23.96 -29.83
N MET A 151 -44.94 25.12 -29.53
CA MET A 151 -44.08 25.31 -28.34
C MET A 151 -44.83 25.12 -27.04
N THR A 152 -46.06 25.66 -26.94
CA THR A 152 -46.93 25.49 -25.76
C THR A 152 -47.31 24.03 -25.58
N GLY A 153 -47.68 23.32 -26.63
CA GLY A 153 -48.04 21.89 -26.60
C GLY A 153 -46.85 21.00 -26.21
N MET A 154 -45.62 21.38 -26.58
CA MET A 154 -44.39 20.67 -26.24
C MET A 154 -43.77 21.12 -24.93
N SER A 155 -44.35 22.11 -24.25
CA SER A 155 -43.75 22.77 -23.06
C SER A 155 -43.51 21.87 -21.86
N GLN A 156 -44.22 20.76 -21.74
CA GLN A 156 -43.98 19.77 -20.68
C GLN A 156 -42.79 18.84 -21.00
N LEU A 157 -42.38 18.76 -22.23
CA LEU A 157 -41.27 17.90 -22.70
C LEU A 157 -39.98 18.71 -22.86
N ILE A 158 -40.10 19.95 -23.37
CA ILE A 158 -38.95 20.84 -23.59
C ILE A 158 -38.63 21.59 -22.30
N SER A 159 -37.50 21.24 -21.68
CA SER A 159 -37.03 21.91 -20.46
C SER A 159 -36.13 23.10 -20.83
N ILE A 160 -36.68 24.32 -20.72
CA ILE A 160 -35.93 25.57 -20.86
C ILE A 160 -36.01 26.39 -19.57
N THR A 161 -35.04 27.27 -19.37
CA THR A 161 -34.98 28.12 -18.17
C THR A 161 -36.14 29.10 -18.09
N ALA A 162 -36.44 29.66 -16.91
CA ALA A 162 -37.46 30.71 -16.76
C ALA A 162 -37.06 31.97 -17.57
N GLU A 163 -35.78 32.27 -17.69
CA GLU A 163 -35.25 33.35 -18.48
C GLU A 163 -35.51 33.14 -20.00
N ASP A 164 -35.31 31.91 -20.51
CA ASP A 164 -35.58 31.56 -21.91
C ASP A 164 -37.09 31.59 -22.21
N LYS A 165 -37.95 31.15 -21.28
CA LYS A 165 -39.42 31.27 -21.40
C LYS A 165 -39.85 32.73 -21.49
N TYR A 166 -39.22 33.58 -20.67
CA TYR A 166 -39.47 35.00 -20.71
C TYR A 166 -38.93 35.63 -21.99
N ALA A 167 -37.75 35.26 -22.47
CA ALA A 167 -37.19 35.74 -23.72
C ALA A 167 -38.10 35.45 -24.93
N LEU A 168 -38.69 34.21 -24.99
CA LEU A 168 -39.66 33.83 -26.00
C LEU A 168 -40.92 34.71 -25.92
N LEU A 169 -41.41 35.01 -24.72
CA LEU A 169 -42.60 35.81 -24.53
C LEU A 169 -42.33 37.29 -24.84
N ALA A 170 -41.12 37.77 -24.50
CA ALA A 170 -40.71 39.18 -24.67
C ALA A 170 -40.27 39.57 -26.09
N GLU A 171 -39.96 38.58 -26.96
CA GLU A 171 -39.57 38.87 -28.33
C GLU A 171 -40.74 39.43 -29.14
N ASP A 172 -40.55 40.66 -29.66
CA ASP A 172 -41.59 41.36 -30.38
C ASP A 172 -41.72 40.94 -31.85
N SER A 173 -40.61 40.51 -32.45
CA SER A 173 -40.59 40.04 -33.85
C SER A 173 -41.10 38.60 -33.93
N GLN A 174 -42.12 38.37 -34.74
CA GLN A 174 -42.65 37.01 -34.99
C GLN A 174 -41.62 36.14 -35.66
N GLU A 175 -40.80 36.66 -36.58
CA GLU A 175 -39.74 35.96 -37.29
C GLU A 175 -38.66 35.43 -36.31
N LYS A 176 -38.22 36.28 -35.39
CA LYS A 176 -37.22 35.88 -34.39
C LYS A 176 -37.79 34.87 -33.40
N ARG A 177 -39.04 35.06 -32.93
CA ARG A 177 -39.72 34.14 -32.04
C ARG A 177 -39.88 32.78 -32.68
N LEU A 178 -40.31 32.73 -33.96
CA LEU A 178 -40.39 31.49 -34.75
C LEU A 178 -39.02 30.77 -34.80
N SER A 179 -37.93 31.53 -35.07
CA SER A 179 -36.57 30.98 -35.11
C SER A 179 -36.10 30.44 -33.75
N MET A 180 -36.48 31.09 -32.65
CA MET A 180 -36.20 30.59 -31.29
C MET A 180 -36.97 29.31 -31.01
N ILE A 181 -38.23 29.22 -31.38
CA ILE A 181 -39.07 28.02 -31.23
C ILE A 181 -38.49 26.86 -32.05
N GLU A 182 -38.12 27.11 -33.29
CA GLU A 182 -37.46 26.09 -34.13
C GLU A 182 -36.20 25.53 -33.48
N LYS A 183 -35.37 26.43 -32.97
CA LYS A 183 -34.13 26.04 -32.27
C LYS A 183 -34.43 25.10 -31.09
N TYR A 184 -35.30 25.49 -30.16
CA TYR A 184 -35.63 24.69 -28.99
C TYR A 184 -36.25 23.34 -29.33
N VAL A 185 -37.14 23.31 -30.30
CA VAL A 185 -37.79 22.07 -30.73
C VAL A 185 -36.78 21.11 -31.41
N LEU A 186 -35.89 21.63 -32.25
CA LEU A 186 -34.85 20.82 -32.90
C LEU A 186 -33.81 20.32 -31.91
N GLU A 187 -33.31 21.19 -31.05
CA GLU A 187 -32.36 20.79 -30.00
C GLU A 187 -32.94 19.67 -29.12
N TYR A 188 -34.18 19.78 -28.72
CA TYR A 188 -34.86 18.74 -27.95
C TYR A 188 -34.94 17.41 -28.68
N THR A 189 -35.35 17.44 -29.95
CA THR A 189 -35.51 16.21 -30.73
C THR A 189 -34.18 15.53 -31.02
N GLU A 190 -33.11 16.28 -31.29
CA GLU A 190 -31.75 15.77 -31.47
C GLU A 190 -31.19 15.18 -30.16
N MET A 191 -31.31 15.90 -29.04
CA MET A 191 -30.83 15.44 -27.73
C MET A 191 -31.52 14.16 -27.28
N SER A 192 -32.83 14.07 -27.54
CA SER A 192 -33.62 12.88 -27.20
C SER A 192 -33.23 11.67 -28.08
N ASN A 193 -32.92 11.89 -29.35
CA ASN A 193 -32.44 10.84 -30.25
C ASN A 193 -31.06 10.31 -29.83
N VAL A 194 -30.13 11.21 -29.43
CA VAL A 194 -28.81 10.85 -28.90
C VAL A 194 -28.95 10.07 -27.60
N SER A 195 -29.79 10.53 -26.69
CA SER A 195 -30.05 9.85 -25.39
C SER A 195 -30.61 8.44 -25.62
N LYS A 196 -31.52 8.26 -26.60
CA LYS A 196 -32.06 6.95 -26.92
C LYS A 196 -31.02 6.01 -27.54
N ALA A 197 -30.18 6.52 -28.44
CA ALA A 197 -29.09 5.75 -29.01
C ALA A 197 -28.08 5.30 -27.94
N ALA A 198 -27.75 6.17 -26.99
CA ALA A 198 -26.90 5.84 -25.87
C ALA A 198 -27.52 4.78 -24.95
N SER A 199 -28.82 4.91 -24.63
CA SER A 199 -29.53 3.94 -23.78
C SER A 199 -29.65 2.56 -24.46
N SER A 200 -29.90 2.50 -25.78
CA SER A 200 -29.97 1.21 -26.50
C SER A 200 -28.60 0.51 -26.57
N ALA A 201 -27.51 1.25 -26.79
CA ALA A 201 -26.16 0.70 -26.75
C ALA A 201 -25.80 0.15 -25.34
N GLN A 202 -26.19 0.85 -24.29
CA GLN A 202 -25.98 0.42 -22.91
C GLN A 202 -26.84 -0.80 -22.52
N GLU A 203 -28.06 -0.93 -23.08
CA GLU A 203 -28.90 -2.13 -22.91
C GLU A 203 -28.32 -3.35 -23.61
N GLU A 204 -27.79 -3.21 -24.83
CA GLU A 204 -27.10 -4.31 -25.53
C GLU A 204 -25.84 -4.78 -24.80
N ASP A 205 -25.03 -3.87 -24.32
CA ASP A 205 -23.83 -4.22 -23.53
C ASP A 205 -24.21 -4.86 -22.19
N ASN A 206 -25.23 -4.36 -21.52
CA ASN A 206 -25.76 -4.98 -20.31
C ASN A 206 -26.31 -6.39 -20.58
N GLN A 207 -27.07 -6.60 -21.67
CA GLN A 207 -27.56 -7.93 -22.03
C GLN A 207 -26.43 -8.91 -22.35
N LYS A 208 -25.39 -8.47 -23.05
CA LYS A 208 -24.18 -9.28 -23.27
C LYS A 208 -23.49 -9.63 -21.96
N ALA A 209 -23.31 -8.64 -21.06
CA ALA A 209 -22.72 -8.85 -19.75
C ALA A 209 -23.56 -9.80 -18.87
N TYR A 210 -24.90 -9.65 -18.87
CA TYR A 210 -25.80 -10.56 -18.14
C TYR A 210 -25.76 -11.99 -18.71
N ARG A 211 -25.72 -12.13 -20.03
CA ARG A 211 -25.62 -13.43 -20.69
C ARG A 211 -24.27 -14.11 -20.39
N GLU A 212 -23.17 -13.35 -20.43
CA GLU A 212 -21.84 -13.84 -20.07
C GLU A 212 -21.77 -14.26 -18.58
N MET A 213 -22.36 -13.45 -17.69
CA MET A 213 -22.45 -13.77 -16.26
C MET A 213 -23.30 -15.02 -16.00
N ALA A 214 -24.42 -15.18 -16.72
CA ALA A 214 -25.26 -16.35 -16.60
C ALA A 214 -24.54 -17.63 -17.06
N ILE A 215 -23.81 -17.55 -18.18
CA ILE A 215 -22.99 -18.66 -18.70
C ILE A 215 -21.87 -18.98 -17.71
N LYS A 216 -21.16 -17.98 -17.17
CA LYS A 216 -20.11 -18.18 -16.15
C LYS A 216 -20.67 -18.87 -14.91
N LYS A 217 -21.82 -18.45 -14.39
CA LYS A 217 -22.47 -19.10 -13.24
C LYS A 217 -22.90 -20.54 -13.54
N GLN A 218 -23.39 -20.81 -14.75
CA GLN A 218 -23.78 -22.16 -15.13
C GLN A 218 -22.57 -23.08 -15.25
N ILE A 219 -21.47 -22.59 -15.80
CA ILE A 219 -20.18 -23.31 -15.85
C ILE A 219 -19.69 -23.58 -14.42
N GLU A 220 -19.71 -22.59 -13.53
CA GLU A 220 -19.29 -22.72 -12.13
C GLU A 220 -20.15 -23.75 -11.39
N PHE A 221 -21.47 -23.72 -11.59
CA PHE A 221 -22.39 -24.70 -10.98
C PHE A 221 -22.11 -26.14 -11.46
N LEU A 222 -21.99 -26.33 -12.78
CA LEU A 222 -21.69 -27.65 -13.36
C LEU A 222 -20.30 -28.14 -12.94
N GLN A 223 -19.34 -27.24 -12.82
CA GLN A 223 -18.00 -27.54 -12.33
C GLN A 223 -18.04 -27.98 -10.86
N LYS A 224 -18.82 -27.28 -10.01
CA LYS A 224 -19.01 -27.62 -8.61
C LYS A 224 -19.68 -28.98 -8.45
N GLU A 225 -20.70 -29.26 -9.22
CA GLU A 225 -21.40 -30.57 -9.23
C GLU A 225 -20.45 -31.71 -9.64
N LEU A 226 -19.58 -31.47 -10.63
CA LEU A 226 -18.55 -32.42 -11.05
C LEU A 226 -17.50 -32.66 -9.97
N ASP A 227 -17.10 -31.61 -9.24
CA ASP A 227 -16.14 -31.69 -8.14
C ASP A 227 -16.75 -32.40 -6.90
N GLU A 228 -18.05 -32.23 -6.66
CA GLU A 228 -18.78 -32.96 -5.61
C GLU A 228 -18.95 -34.44 -5.94
N MET A 229 -19.11 -34.77 -7.22
CA MET A 229 -19.20 -36.16 -7.68
C MET A 229 -17.85 -36.90 -7.66
N HIS A 230 -16.72 -36.17 -7.76
CA HIS A 230 -15.36 -36.74 -7.81
C HIS A 230 -14.38 -35.94 -6.95
N PRO A 231 -14.52 -35.93 -5.61
CA PRO A 231 -13.67 -35.08 -4.72
C PRO A 231 -12.17 -35.44 -4.81
N GLU A 232 -11.85 -36.69 -5.16
CA GLU A 232 -10.48 -37.17 -5.33
C GLU A 232 -9.81 -36.77 -6.66
N ASN A 233 -10.60 -36.30 -7.63
CA ASN A 233 -10.15 -35.92 -8.99
C ASN A 233 -10.22 -34.41 -9.29
N VAL A 234 -10.28 -33.57 -8.25
CA VAL A 234 -10.16 -32.13 -8.49
C VAL A 234 -8.79 -31.87 -9.09
N SER A 235 -8.75 -31.66 -10.38
CA SER A 235 -7.50 -31.50 -11.13
C SER A 235 -6.70 -30.33 -10.55
N ASP A 236 -5.39 -30.47 -10.48
CA ASP A 236 -4.49 -29.42 -10.00
C ASP A 236 -4.69 -28.10 -10.75
N ILE A 237 -5.12 -28.17 -12.01
CA ILE A 237 -5.49 -27.02 -12.84
C ILE A 237 -6.63 -26.22 -12.19
N ARG A 238 -7.68 -26.85 -11.71
CA ARG A 238 -8.83 -26.17 -11.09
C ARG A 238 -8.46 -25.55 -9.73
N LYS A 239 -7.63 -26.23 -8.95
CA LYS A 239 -7.11 -25.66 -7.71
C LYS A 239 -6.33 -24.38 -7.97
N LEU A 240 -5.50 -24.39 -9.01
CA LEU A 240 -4.75 -23.21 -9.43
C LEU A 240 -5.65 -22.12 -9.99
N GLU A 241 -6.66 -22.43 -10.80
CA GLU A 241 -7.65 -21.46 -11.27
C GLU A 241 -8.33 -20.71 -10.13
N LYS A 242 -8.82 -21.46 -9.15
CA LYS A 242 -9.46 -20.88 -7.97
C LYS A 242 -8.48 -19.98 -7.20
N ARG A 243 -7.24 -20.44 -6.98
CA ARG A 243 -6.21 -19.64 -6.30
C ARG A 243 -5.83 -18.38 -7.08
N ILE A 244 -5.80 -18.41 -8.42
CA ILE A 244 -5.55 -17.24 -9.26
C ILE A 244 -6.69 -16.24 -9.12
N GLN A 245 -7.95 -16.69 -9.15
CA GLN A 245 -9.13 -15.83 -9.00
C GLN A 245 -9.24 -15.21 -7.61
N GLU A 246 -8.88 -15.94 -6.56
CA GLU A 246 -8.88 -15.47 -5.17
C GLU A 246 -7.65 -14.60 -4.84
N SER A 247 -6.60 -14.67 -5.67
CA SER A 247 -5.37 -13.91 -5.45
C SER A 247 -5.55 -12.44 -5.80
N SER A 248 -4.97 -11.57 -4.98
CA SER A 248 -4.95 -10.12 -5.22
C SER A 248 -3.73 -9.70 -6.04
N MET A 249 -3.36 -10.47 -7.06
CA MET A 249 -2.22 -10.20 -7.93
C MET A 249 -2.37 -8.85 -8.65
N ASN A 250 -1.25 -8.19 -8.93
CA ASN A 250 -1.25 -7.04 -9.81
C ASN A 250 -1.61 -7.46 -11.25
N GLU A 251 -2.02 -6.51 -12.07
CA GLU A 251 -2.50 -6.76 -13.44
C GLU A 251 -1.49 -7.54 -14.31
N THR A 252 -0.21 -7.24 -14.15
CA THR A 252 0.88 -7.90 -14.91
C THR A 252 1.04 -9.36 -14.49
N ALA A 253 1.04 -9.62 -13.19
CA ALA A 253 1.15 -10.97 -12.64
C ALA A 253 -0.08 -11.82 -12.98
N LEU A 254 -1.28 -11.23 -12.92
CA LEU A 254 -2.53 -11.91 -13.26
C LEU A 254 -2.54 -12.32 -14.74
N LYS A 255 -2.20 -11.42 -15.66
CA LYS A 255 -2.09 -11.72 -17.09
C LYS A 255 -1.09 -12.84 -17.39
N GLU A 256 0.07 -12.83 -16.73
CA GLU A 256 1.08 -13.88 -16.91
C GLU A 256 0.60 -15.21 -16.31
N ALA A 257 -0.07 -15.19 -15.15
CA ALA A 257 -0.65 -16.39 -14.54
C ALA A 257 -1.71 -17.02 -15.42
N GLU A 258 -2.63 -16.25 -15.99
CA GLU A 258 -3.68 -16.71 -16.92
C GLU A 258 -3.09 -17.29 -18.21
N LYS A 259 -2.06 -16.64 -18.75
CA LYS A 259 -1.33 -17.11 -19.93
C LYS A 259 -0.66 -18.47 -19.67
N ILE A 260 0.03 -18.62 -18.55
CA ILE A 260 0.69 -19.87 -18.18
C ILE A 260 -0.33 -20.96 -17.89
N LEU A 261 -1.43 -20.64 -17.22
CA LEU A 261 -2.53 -21.56 -16.98
C LEU A 261 -3.15 -22.07 -18.28
N SER A 262 -3.37 -21.19 -19.25
CA SER A 262 -3.86 -21.55 -20.59
C SER A 262 -2.89 -22.50 -21.30
N ARG A 263 -1.58 -22.23 -21.22
CA ARG A 263 -0.55 -23.12 -21.76
C ARG A 263 -0.55 -24.48 -21.06
N MET A 264 -0.65 -24.50 -19.74
CA MET A 264 -0.72 -25.73 -18.94
C MET A 264 -1.93 -26.60 -19.31
N LYS A 265 -3.09 -25.97 -19.64
CA LYS A 265 -4.28 -26.68 -20.14
C LYS A 265 -4.07 -27.28 -21.51
N GLN A 266 -3.36 -26.60 -22.42
CA GLN A 266 -3.08 -27.08 -23.77
C GLN A 266 -2.08 -28.24 -23.77
N GLU A 267 -1.05 -28.19 -22.94
CA GLU A 267 0.01 -29.19 -22.86
C GLU A 267 -0.46 -30.52 -22.22
N GLY A 268 -1.41 -30.44 -21.29
CA GLY A 268 -1.92 -31.60 -20.54
C GLY A 268 -0.93 -32.16 -19.51
N SER A 269 -1.43 -33.02 -18.63
CA SER A 269 -0.69 -33.56 -17.46
C SER A 269 0.50 -34.46 -17.80
N ASN A 270 0.58 -34.98 -19.02
CA ASN A 270 1.65 -35.88 -19.46
C ASN A 270 2.86 -35.16 -20.08
N SER A 271 2.80 -33.85 -20.23
CA SER A 271 3.90 -33.06 -20.77
C SER A 271 5.06 -32.94 -19.77
N PRO A 272 6.34 -33.06 -20.19
CA PRO A 272 7.48 -32.77 -19.35
C PRO A 272 7.51 -31.34 -18.79
N GLU A 273 6.86 -30.39 -19.47
CA GLU A 273 6.77 -29.01 -19.03
C GLU A 273 5.70 -28.76 -17.95
N TYR A 274 4.72 -29.68 -17.83
CA TYR A 274 3.59 -29.53 -16.90
C TYR A 274 4.05 -29.24 -15.47
N GLY A 275 5.02 -30.02 -14.97
CA GLY A 275 5.56 -29.83 -13.62
C GLY A 275 6.21 -28.45 -13.41
N ASN A 276 6.91 -27.93 -14.40
CA ASN A 276 7.52 -26.60 -14.32
C ASN A 276 6.47 -25.49 -14.34
N LEU A 277 5.45 -25.61 -15.17
CA LEU A 277 4.32 -24.66 -15.24
C LEU A 277 3.51 -24.67 -13.93
N TYR A 278 3.27 -25.87 -13.39
CA TYR A 278 2.59 -26.06 -12.11
C TYR A 278 3.39 -25.39 -10.98
N ASN A 279 4.67 -25.68 -10.82
CA ASN A 279 5.54 -25.12 -9.79
C ASN A 279 5.59 -23.59 -9.88
N TYR A 280 5.61 -23.03 -11.08
CA TYR A 280 5.58 -21.61 -11.29
C TYR A 280 4.26 -20.99 -10.81
N LEU A 281 3.13 -21.53 -11.22
CA LEU A 281 1.82 -21.05 -10.79
C LEU A 281 1.59 -21.24 -9.29
N ASP A 282 2.04 -22.36 -8.76
CA ASP A 282 1.98 -22.64 -7.32
C ASP A 282 2.78 -21.61 -6.53
N PHE A 283 4.01 -21.29 -6.98
CA PHE A 283 4.81 -20.25 -6.38
C PHE A 283 4.13 -18.89 -6.47
N LEU A 284 3.67 -18.48 -7.66
CA LEU A 284 3.08 -17.16 -7.90
C LEU A 284 1.79 -16.96 -7.08
N THR A 285 0.95 -18.01 -6.97
CA THR A 285 -0.30 -17.98 -6.20
C THR A 285 -0.09 -18.10 -4.69
N SER A 286 1.08 -18.55 -4.24
CA SER A 286 1.42 -18.64 -2.81
C SER A 286 1.94 -17.33 -2.23
N LEU A 287 2.29 -16.36 -3.07
CA LEU A 287 2.74 -15.06 -2.63
C LEU A 287 1.57 -14.19 -2.12
N SER A 288 1.83 -13.39 -1.10
CA SER A 288 0.89 -12.39 -0.64
C SER A 288 1.04 -11.11 -1.48
N TRP A 289 0.06 -10.82 -2.33
CA TRP A 289 0.03 -9.65 -3.21
C TRP A 289 -0.68 -8.45 -2.61
N GLN A 290 -1.45 -8.65 -1.54
CA GLN A 290 -2.12 -7.56 -0.85
C GLN A 290 -1.12 -6.75 -0.03
N THR A 291 -1.20 -5.44 -0.16
CA THR A 291 -0.49 -4.54 0.74
C THR A 291 -1.21 -4.55 2.08
N ASN A 292 -0.61 -5.16 3.09
CA ASN A 292 -1.14 -5.08 4.45
C ASN A 292 -0.97 -3.65 4.96
N PRO A 293 -2.04 -3.01 5.46
CA PRO A 293 -1.92 -1.69 6.05
C PRO A 293 -0.97 -1.72 7.24
N LEU A 294 -0.20 -0.65 7.42
CA LEU A 294 0.63 -0.48 8.61
C LEU A 294 -0.30 -0.30 9.81
N GLU A 295 -0.28 -1.26 10.73
CA GLU A 295 -0.96 -1.10 12.01
C GLU A 295 -0.30 0.03 12.81
N LYS A 296 -1.10 0.73 13.61
CA LYS A 296 -0.59 1.76 14.53
C LYS A 296 0.39 1.12 15.51
N MET A 297 1.59 1.66 15.56
CA MET A 297 2.67 1.10 16.35
C MET A 297 2.65 1.66 17.78
N ASP A 298 2.77 0.79 18.77
CA ASP A 298 2.91 1.17 20.17
C ASP A 298 4.39 1.15 20.56
N ILE A 299 4.99 2.34 20.63
CA ILE A 299 6.41 2.51 20.93
C ILE A 299 6.75 1.99 22.35
N GLN A 300 5.83 2.15 23.32
CA GLN A 300 6.06 1.66 24.68
C GLN A 300 6.11 0.14 24.70
N LYS A 301 5.16 -0.50 24.02
CA LYS A 301 5.15 -1.95 23.86
C LYS A 301 6.39 -2.48 23.11
N ALA A 302 6.85 -1.74 22.10
CA ALA A 302 8.08 -2.08 21.39
C ALA A 302 9.31 -2.01 22.30
N GLU A 303 9.41 -0.99 23.16
CA GLU A 303 10.47 -0.86 24.17
C GLU A 303 10.43 -2.02 25.18
N GLU A 304 9.26 -2.35 25.70
CA GLU A 304 9.08 -3.47 26.64
C GLU A 304 9.54 -4.79 26.01
N ILE A 305 9.17 -5.06 24.76
CA ILE A 305 9.58 -6.28 24.04
C ILE A 305 11.09 -6.35 23.85
N LEU A 306 11.72 -5.23 23.48
CA LEU A 306 13.16 -5.16 23.30
C LEU A 306 13.90 -5.33 24.64
N ASP A 307 13.34 -4.83 25.74
CA ASP A 307 13.91 -4.96 27.07
C ASP A 307 13.72 -6.37 27.66
N GLU A 308 12.60 -7.01 27.36
CA GLU A 308 12.33 -8.40 27.72
C GLU A 308 13.31 -9.38 27.04
N ASP A 309 13.55 -9.19 25.73
CA ASP A 309 14.33 -10.12 24.92
C ASP A 309 15.85 -9.88 25.04
N HIS A 310 16.28 -8.66 25.28
CA HIS A 310 17.70 -8.26 25.24
C HIS A 310 18.12 -7.47 26.46
N TYR A 311 19.11 -7.97 27.16
CA TYR A 311 19.74 -7.22 28.25
C TYR A 311 20.81 -6.26 27.71
N GLY A 312 20.83 -5.02 28.17
CA GLY A 312 21.78 -4.00 27.71
C GLY A 312 21.41 -3.45 26.32
N LEU A 313 22.40 -3.19 25.50
CA LEU A 313 22.24 -2.68 24.12
C LEU A 313 21.47 -1.35 24.02
N GLN A 314 21.58 -0.46 25.02
CA GLN A 314 20.75 0.76 25.11
C GLN A 314 20.83 1.65 23.87
N LYS A 315 22.04 1.84 23.31
CA LYS A 315 22.22 2.64 22.08
C LYS A 315 21.52 2.02 20.86
N VAL A 316 21.58 0.69 20.77
CA VAL A 316 20.93 -0.07 19.69
C VAL A 316 19.41 0.02 19.82
N LYS A 317 18.88 -0.23 21.02
CA LYS A 317 17.44 -0.14 21.30
C LYS A 317 16.89 1.26 21.02
N LYS A 318 17.57 2.30 21.49
CA LYS A 318 17.20 3.69 21.23
C LYS A 318 17.07 3.95 19.73
N ARG A 319 18.06 3.51 18.94
CA ARG A 319 18.07 3.74 17.50
C ARG A 319 16.94 2.99 16.77
N ILE A 320 16.63 1.77 17.23
CA ILE A 320 15.50 0.99 16.71
C ILE A 320 14.16 1.68 17.02
N LEU A 321 13.99 2.18 18.24
CA LEU A 321 12.77 2.90 18.64
C LEU A 321 12.60 4.22 17.87
N GLU A 322 13.68 4.95 17.61
CA GLU A 322 13.67 6.14 16.75
C GLU A 322 13.17 5.79 15.34
N GLN A 323 13.65 4.67 14.77
CA GLN A 323 13.20 4.21 13.45
C GLN A 323 11.72 3.79 13.44
N ILE A 324 11.28 3.05 14.46
CA ILE A 324 9.87 2.66 14.61
C ILE A 324 8.98 3.90 14.73
N ALA A 325 9.41 4.92 15.48
CA ALA A 325 8.67 6.17 15.63
C ALA A 325 8.51 6.92 14.30
N VAL A 326 9.57 6.97 13.48
CA VAL A 326 9.51 7.59 12.15
C VAL A 326 8.55 6.83 11.23
N MET A 327 8.54 5.50 11.28
CA MET A 327 7.61 4.67 10.49
C MET A 327 6.15 4.90 10.91
N ASP A 328 5.88 5.03 12.21
CA ASP A 328 4.53 5.30 12.73
C ASP A 328 4.01 6.68 12.31
N LEU A 329 4.86 7.70 12.39
CA LEU A 329 4.51 9.08 12.01
C LEU A 329 4.23 9.24 10.52
N ASN A 330 5.00 8.57 9.67
CA ASN A 330 4.88 8.70 8.22
C ASN A 330 3.85 7.75 7.61
N HIS A 331 3.32 6.79 8.37
CA HIS A 331 2.45 5.71 7.89
C HIS A 331 2.97 4.99 6.64
N LYS A 332 4.29 4.97 6.48
CA LYS A 332 5.00 4.32 5.37
C LYS A 332 6.22 3.60 5.92
N GLN A 333 6.65 2.58 5.19
CA GLN A 333 7.96 1.97 5.39
C GLN A 333 9.01 2.99 4.92
N SER A 334 9.23 4.04 5.68
CA SER A 334 10.22 5.06 5.37
C SER A 334 11.37 4.97 6.38
N GLY A 335 12.56 5.02 5.89
CA GLY A 335 13.75 5.05 6.72
C GLY A 335 14.93 4.35 6.05
N SER A 336 16.10 4.60 6.60
CA SER A 336 17.34 3.96 6.16
C SER A 336 17.28 2.47 6.47
N ILE A 337 17.88 1.66 5.62
CA ILE A 337 18.08 0.23 5.85
C ILE A 337 19.01 0.06 7.04
N LEU A 338 18.61 -0.70 8.04
CA LEU A 338 19.43 -0.90 9.23
C LEU A 338 20.51 -1.94 8.98
N LEU A 339 21.77 -1.59 9.19
CA LEU A 339 22.91 -2.49 9.13
C LEU A 339 23.48 -2.72 10.54
N PHE A 340 23.28 -3.92 11.08
CA PHE A 340 23.80 -4.34 12.38
C PHE A 340 25.21 -4.92 12.23
N VAL A 341 26.21 -4.24 12.76
CA VAL A 341 27.62 -4.63 12.64
C VAL A 341 28.21 -4.96 13.99
N GLY A 342 28.93 -6.04 14.09
CA GLY A 342 29.62 -6.42 15.32
C GLY A 342 30.05 -7.89 15.36
N ALA A 343 30.73 -8.27 16.41
CA ALA A 343 31.25 -9.63 16.56
C ALA A 343 30.14 -10.71 16.56
N PRO A 344 30.47 -11.96 16.21
CA PRO A 344 29.51 -13.05 16.29
C PRO A 344 28.96 -13.25 17.71
N GLY A 345 27.68 -13.51 17.84
CA GLY A 345 27.04 -13.78 19.13
C GLY A 345 26.69 -12.54 19.96
N THR A 346 26.73 -11.33 19.38
CA THR A 346 26.29 -10.08 20.05
C THR A 346 24.79 -9.82 19.94
N GLY A 347 24.04 -10.73 19.30
CA GLY A 347 22.57 -10.63 19.28
C GLY A 347 21.96 -10.02 18.04
N LYS A 348 22.73 -9.65 17.01
CA LYS A 348 22.26 -8.99 15.76
C LYS A 348 21.01 -9.62 15.17
N THR A 349 21.07 -10.90 14.84
CA THR A 349 19.97 -11.63 14.21
C THR A 349 18.76 -11.81 15.15
N SER A 350 19.00 -11.93 16.48
CA SER A 350 17.92 -12.06 17.47
C SER A 350 17.16 -10.74 17.66
N VAL A 351 17.83 -9.60 17.59
CA VAL A 351 17.20 -8.28 17.66
C VAL A 351 16.25 -8.09 16.47
N GLY A 352 16.61 -8.54 15.27
CA GLY A 352 15.71 -8.51 14.11
C GLY A 352 14.39 -9.27 14.36
N LYS A 353 14.46 -10.42 15.07
CA LYS A 353 13.25 -11.16 15.46
C LYS A 353 12.40 -10.39 16.49
N SER A 354 13.04 -9.71 17.44
CA SER A 354 12.32 -8.90 18.44
C SER A 354 11.68 -7.67 17.81
N ILE A 355 12.31 -7.07 16.80
CA ILE A 355 11.71 -5.98 16.00
C ILE A 355 10.45 -6.50 15.28
N ALA A 356 10.49 -7.68 14.66
CA ALA A 356 9.33 -8.26 14.00
C ALA A 356 8.16 -8.48 14.99
N ARG A 357 8.47 -8.99 16.20
CA ARG A 357 7.49 -9.15 17.29
C ARG A 357 6.93 -7.79 17.75
N ALA A 358 7.77 -6.79 17.86
CA ALA A 358 7.37 -5.45 18.28
C ALA A 358 6.45 -4.76 17.24
N LEU A 359 6.68 -5.03 15.96
CA LEU A 359 5.89 -4.49 14.86
C LEU A 359 4.67 -5.37 14.50
N ASN A 360 4.46 -6.48 15.18
CA ASN A 360 3.45 -7.50 14.85
C ASN A 360 3.53 -7.95 13.38
N ARG A 361 4.76 -8.17 12.88
CA ARG A 361 5.03 -8.60 11.51
C ARG A 361 5.71 -9.95 11.48
N GLU A 362 5.53 -10.67 10.37
CA GLU A 362 6.23 -11.93 10.14
C GLU A 362 7.74 -11.71 10.04
N TYR A 363 8.49 -12.70 10.52
CA TYR A 363 9.95 -12.68 10.54
C TYR A 363 10.54 -13.67 9.56
N VAL A 364 11.39 -13.19 8.68
CA VAL A 364 12.13 -14.04 7.75
C VAL A 364 13.62 -13.76 7.83
N ARG A 365 14.42 -14.82 7.83
CA ARG A 365 15.86 -14.75 7.75
C ARG A 365 16.36 -15.31 6.42
N VAL A 366 17.06 -14.49 5.66
CA VAL A 366 17.73 -14.87 4.43
C VAL A 366 19.24 -14.87 4.67
N ALA A 367 19.85 -16.06 4.62
CA ALA A 367 21.29 -16.18 4.79
C ALA A 367 21.99 -15.88 3.46
N LEU A 368 22.83 -14.84 3.44
CA LEU A 368 23.59 -14.43 2.27
C LEU A 368 25.07 -14.86 2.33
N GLY A 369 25.50 -15.42 3.46
CA GLY A 369 26.86 -15.93 3.61
C GLY A 369 27.18 -17.02 2.59
N GLY A 370 28.20 -16.79 1.75
CA GLY A 370 28.64 -17.73 0.71
C GLY A 370 27.92 -17.61 -0.62
N VAL A 371 27.00 -16.65 -0.77
CA VAL A 371 26.39 -16.30 -2.07
C VAL A 371 27.45 -15.69 -2.99
N ARG A 372 27.53 -16.20 -4.22
CA ARG A 372 28.52 -15.79 -5.23
C ARG A 372 27.91 -15.36 -6.55
N ASP A 373 26.65 -15.71 -6.79
CA ASP A 373 25.92 -15.43 -8.03
C ASP A 373 24.74 -14.50 -7.75
N SER A 374 24.53 -13.54 -8.62
CA SER A 374 23.37 -12.65 -8.58
C SER A 374 22.04 -13.39 -8.74
N SER A 375 22.06 -14.55 -9.40
CA SER A 375 20.88 -15.41 -9.57
C SER A 375 20.38 -16.03 -8.24
N ASP A 376 21.25 -16.19 -7.25
CA ASP A 376 20.81 -16.58 -5.90
C ASP A 376 19.85 -15.55 -5.28
N ILE A 377 19.99 -14.26 -5.64
CA ILE A 377 19.15 -13.16 -5.12
C ILE A 377 17.97 -12.91 -6.03
N ARG A 378 18.19 -12.84 -7.34
CA ARG A 378 17.20 -12.50 -8.37
C ARG A 378 16.47 -13.68 -8.99
N GLY A 379 16.86 -14.92 -8.64
CA GLY A 379 16.31 -16.12 -9.26
C GLY A 379 16.94 -16.45 -10.62
N HIS A 380 16.66 -17.66 -11.10
CA HIS A 380 17.11 -18.19 -12.38
C HIS A 380 16.01 -18.04 -13.42
N ARG A 381 16.38 -17.73 -14.67
CA ARG A 381 15.39 -17.69 -15.77
C ARG A 381 14.75 -19.05 -15.96
N ARG A 382 13.43 -19.11 -16.11
CA ARG A 382 12.63 -20.34 -16.27
C ARG A 382 13.07 -21.25 -17.43
N THR A 383 13.83 -20.74 -18.36
CA THR A 383 14.38 -21.51 -19.49
C THR A 383 15.45 -22.51 -19.09
N TYR A 384 15.99 -22.41 -17.88
CA TYR A 384 16.98 -23.37 -17.37
C TYR A 384 16.31 -24.50 -16.59
N ILE A 385 16.83 -25.72 -16.79
CA ILE A 385 16.38 -26.89 -16.00
C ILE A 385 16.78 -26.67 -14.53
N GLY A 386 15.82 -26.81 -13.62
CA GLY A 386 16.04 -26.59 -12.19
C GLY A 386 16.03 -25.10 -11.79
N ALA A 387 15.48 -24.22 -12.63
CA ALA A 387 15.28 -22.80 -12.27
C ALA A 387 14.44 -22.67 -10.99
N MET A 388 14.89 -21.79 -10.11
CA MET A 388 14.23 -21.51 -8.83
C MET A 388 14.13 -19.99 -8.62
N PRO A 389 13.13 -19.52 -7.83
CA PRO A 389 13.05 -18.12 -7.42
C PRO A 389 14.27 -17.72 -6.59
N GLY A 390 14.57 -16.43 -6.58
CA GLY A 390 15.63 -15.87 -5.76
C GLY A 390 15.29 -15.95 -4.26
N ARG A 391 16.31 -15.92 -3.43
CA ARG A 391 16.18 -16.02 -1.96
C ARG A 391 15.28 -14.95 -1.36
N ILE A 392 15.18 -13.79 -1.99
CA ILE A 392 14.29 -12.70 -1.54
C ILE A 392 12.84 -13.12 -1.71
N MET A 393 12.45 -13.57 -2.91
CA MET A 393 11.08 -13.98 -3.19
C MET A 393 10.70 -15.29 -2.49
N ASP A 394 11.63 -16.24 -2.35
CA ASP A 394 11.46 -17.42 -1.49
C ASP A 394 11.22 -17.03 -0.02
N GLY A 395 11.91 -15.97 0.44
CA GLY A 395 11.68 -15.38 1.76
C GLY A 395 10.27 -14.79 1.91
N ILE A 396 9.79 -14.05 0.93
CA ILE A 396 8.42 -13.49 0.92
C ILE A 396 7.37 -14.62 0.94
N GLN A 397 7.57 -15.67 0.13
CA GLN A 397 6.71 -16.84 0.13
C GLN A 397 6.61 -17.47 1.53
N LYS A 398 7.76 -17.71 2.17
CA LYS A 398 7.83 -18.30 3.52
C LYS A 398 7.20 -17.42 4.59
N ALA A 399 7.22 -16.10 4.41
CA ALA A 399 6.56 -15.16 5.30
C ALA A 399 5.03 -15.25 5.21
N GLY A 400 4.49 -15.55 4.03
CA GLY A 400 3.05 -15.49 3.78
C GLY A 400 2.45 -14.08 3.91
N SER A 401 3.29 -13.05 3.91
CA SER A 401 2.93 -11.63 4.08
C SER A 401 3.75 -10.76 3.14
N SER A 402 3.18 -9.65 2.69
CA SER A 402 3.87 -8.66 1.82
C SER A 402 4.73 -7.65 2.59
N ASN A 403 4.61 -7.60 3.92
CA ASN A 403 5.30 -6.64 4.78
C ASN A 403 6.13 -7.27 5.91
N PRO A 404 6.86 -8.37 5.68
CA PRO A 404 7.64 -9.00 6.73
C PRO A 404 8.83 -8.13 7.16
N VAL A 405 9.41 -8.49 8.31
CA VAL A 405 10.77 -8.07 8.68
C VAL A 405 11.73 -9.11 8.12
N MET A 406 12.49 -8.72 7.11
CA MET A 406 13.45 -9.61 6.44
C MET A 406 14.88 -9.30 6.89
N VAL A 407 15.50 -10.26 7.56
CA VAL A 407 16.89 -10.15 8.00
C VAL A 407 17.80 -10.79 6.96
N LEU A 408 18.60 -9.95 6.30
CA LEU A 408 19.65 -10.36 5.36
C LEU A 408 20.94 -10.59 6.15
N ASP A 409 21.26 -11.84 6.42
CA ASP A 409 22.30 -12.22 7.35
C ASP A 409 23.64 -12.46 6.65
N GLU A 410 24.73 -11.93 7.24
CA GLU A 410 26.11 -12.09 6.79
C GLU A 410 26.38 -11.47 5.40
N ILE A 411 25.95 -10.20 5.17
CA ILE A 411 26.21 -9.49 3.90
C ILE A 411 27.71 -9.19 3.68
N ASP A 412 28.51 -9.19 4.73
CA ASP A 412 29.98 -9.05 4.67
C ASP A 412 30.68 -10.26 4.04
N LYS A 413 29.97 -11.37 3.84
CA LYS A 413 30.49 -12.60 3.21
C LYS A 413 30.02 -12.79 1.78
N LEU A 414 29.42 -11.76 1.18
CA LEU A 414 29.16 -11.73 -0.24
C LEU A 414 30.47 -11.68 -1.01
N SER A 415 30.58 -12.44 -2.06
CA SER A 415 31.74 -12.40 -2.94
C SER A 415 31.29 -12.32 -4.38
N SER A 416 31.90 -11.44 -5.16
CA SER A 416 31.68 -11.38 -6.60
C SER A 416 32.32 -12.60 -7.31
N SER A 417 31.66 -13.08 -8.34
CA SER A 417 32.16 -14.15 -9.20
C SER A 417 32.08 -13.76 -10.67
N TYR A 418 32.62 -14.60 -11.52
CA TYR A 418 32.55 -14.40 -12.99
C TYR A 418 31.11 -14.35 -13.51
N ASN A 419 30.15 -14.95 -12.78
CA ASN A 419 28.75 -15.07 -13.16
C ASN A 419 27.86 -13.92 -12.65
N GLY A 420 28.42 -12.93 -11.98
CA GLY A 420 27.69 -11.77 -11.52
C GLY A 420 28.14 -11.24 -10.16
N ASP A 421 27.61 -10.09 -9.82
CA ASP A 421 27.84 -9.43 -8.54
C ASP A 421 26.54 -9.42 -7.71
N PRO A 422 26.48 -10.23 -6.64
CA PRO A 422 25.31 -10.25 -5.75
C PRO A 422 25.06 -8.91 -5.04
N ALA A 423 26.11 -8.09 -4.84
CA ALA A 423 25.94 -6.77 -4.22
C ALA A 423 25.13 -5.83 -5.11
N SER A 424 25.33 -5.88 -6.43
CA SER A 424 24.53 -5.11 -7.39
C SER A 424 23.05 -5.55 -7.39
N ALA A 425 22.78 -6.85 -7.25
CA ALA A 425 21.41 -7.35 -7.11
C ALA A 425 20.73 -6.86 -5.82
N LEU A 426 21.51 -6.79 -4.72
CA LEU A 426 20.99 -6.25 -3.45
C LEU A 426 20.71 -4.74 -3.52
N LEU A 427 21.46 -3.99 -4.31
CA LEU A 427 21.20 -2.55 -4.50
C LEU A 427 19.78 -2.31 -5.03
N GLU A 428 19.29 -3.11 -5.97
CA GLU A 428 17.93 -3.01 -6.49
C GLU A 428 16.87 -3.39 -5.45
N VAL A 429 17.12 -4.46 -4.69
CA VAL A 429 16.22 -4.91 -3.62
C VAL A 429 16.07 -3.87 -2.51
N LEU A 430 17.19 -3.25 -2.16
CA LEU A 430 17.29 -2.36 -1.00
C LEU A 430 17.01 -0.89 -1.35
N ASP A 431 17.02 -0.52 -2.62
CA ASP A 431 16.74 0.86 -3.04
C ASP A 431 15.24 1.19 -2.97
N PRO A 432 14.79 2.09 -2.10
CA PRO A 432 13.38 2.46 -1.99
C PRO A 432 12.78 3.05 -3.28
N GLU A 433 13.62 3.60 -4.17
CA GLU A 433 13.18 4.15 -5.45
C GLU A 433 12.93 3.07 -6.50
N GLN A 434 13.52 1.88 -6.35
CA GLN A 434 13.46 0.80 -7.33
C GLN A 434 12.71 -0.45 -6.83
N ASN A 435 12.69 -0.69 -5.52
CA ASN A 435 12.19 -1.93 -4.94
C ASN A 435 10.67 -2.14 -5.08
N HIS A 436 9.91 -1.08 -5.40
CA HIS A 436 8.46 -1.18 -5.65
C HIS A 436 8.14 -1.93 -6.96
N THR A 437 9.12 -2.09 -7.86
CA THR A 437 9.00 -2.81 -9.12
C THR A 437 10.04 -3.92 -9.26
N PHE A 438 10.47 -4.48 -8.13
CA PHE A 438 11.46 -5.55 -8.14
C PHE A 438 10.98 -6.72 -9.00
N THR A 439 11.85 -7.19 -9.90
CA THR A 439 11.54 -8.29 -10.81
C THR A 439 12.52 -9.44 -10.61
N ASP A 440 12.01 -10.52 -10.03
CA ASP A 440 12.72 -11.79 -9.96
C ASP A 440 12.74 -12.45 -11.35
N HIS A 441 13.87 -13.01 -11.76
CA HIS A 441 14.03 -13.62 -13.09
C HIS A 441 13.18 -14.90 -13.27
N TYR A 442 12.89 -15.62 -12.18
CA TYR A 442 12.02 -16.77 -12.21
C TYR A 442 10.57 -16.35 -12.39
N MET A 443 10.13 -15.34 -11.63
CA MET A 443 8.77 -14.83 -11.72
C MET A 443 8.53 -14.06 -13.02
N ASN A 444 9.48 -13.23 -13.42
CA ASN A 444 9.40 -12.33 -14.58
C ASN A 444 8.18 -11.40 -14.55
N VAL A 445 7.70 -11.08 -13.36
CA VAL A 445 6.64 -10.10 -13.09
C VAL A 445 7.07 -9.21 -11.92
N PRO A 446 6.69 -7.93 -11.92
CA PRO A 446 7.08 -7.01 -10.85
C PRO A 446 6.37 -7.35 -9.55
N TYR A 447 7.11 -7.28 -8.45
CA TYR A 447 6.61 -7.43 -7.09
C TYR A 447 7.03 -6.22 -6.25
N ASP A 448 6.10 -5.72 -5.43
CA ASP A 448 6.35 -4.54 -4.58
C ASP A 448 6.99 -4.96 -3.25
N LEU A 449 8.27 -4.62 -3.08
CA LEU A 449 9.03 -4.83 -1.84
C LEU A 449 9.07 -3.61 -0.93
N SER A 450 8.39 -2.51 -1.27
CA SER A 450 8.48 -1.24 -0.55
C SER A 450 7.98 -1.31 0.90
N ASN A 451 7.12 -2.29 1.21
CA ASN A 451 6.58 -2.52 2.56
C ASN A 451 7.41 -3.50 3.41
N VAL A 452 8.45 -4.10 2.84
CA VAL A 452 9.36 -5.01 3.56
C VAL A 452 10.34 -4.22 4.40
N LEU A 453 10.46 -4.54 5.69
CA LEU A 453 11.51 -3.97 6.53
C LEU A 453 12.78 -4.80 6.39
N PHE A 454 13.76 -4.29 5.65
CA PHE A 454 15.06 -4.93 5.51
C PHE A 454 16.00 -4.57 6.65
N ILE A 455 16.57 -5.60 7.27
CA ILE A 455 17.62 -5.47 8.28
C ILE A 455 18.82 -6.30 7.81
N CYS A 456 19.96 -5.66 7.63
CA CYS A 456 21.19 -6.33 7.24
C CYS A 456 22.05 -6.64 8.46
N THR A 457 22.79 -7.74 8.45
CA THR A 457 23.79 -8.05 9.49
C THR A 457 25.15 -8.29 8.88
N ALA A 458 26.18 -7.85 9.57
CA ALA A 458 27.59 -8.05 9.19
C ALA A 458 28.46 -8.23 10.44
N ASN A 459 29.62 -8.85 10.27
CA ASN A 459 30.63 -8.91 11.34
C ASN A 459 31.64 -7.77 11.21
N SER A 460 31.97 -7.35 9.98
CA SER A 460 32.87 -6.24 9.63
C SER A 460 32.26 -5.39 8.51
N LEU A 461 32.72 -4.15 8.40
CA LEU A 461 32.38 -3.25 7.28
C LEU A 461 33.32 -3.39 6.08
N ASP A 462 34.52 -3.93 6.30
CA ASP A 462 35.66 -3.85 5.36
C ASP A 462 35.40 -4.51 4.01
N THR A 463 34.51 -5.48 3.96
CA THR A 463 34.21 -6.26 2.74
C THR A 463 32.91 -5.85 2.06
N ILE A 464 32.15 -4.91 2.66
CA ILE A 464 30.88 -4.44 2.12
C ILE A 464 31.15 -3.32 1.12
N PRO A 465 30.64 -3.42 -0.13
CA PRO A 465 30.81 -2.37 -1.13
C PRO A 465 30.25 -1.03 -0.68
N GLU A 466 31.00 0.04 -0.94
CA GLU A 466 30.64 1.41 -0.55
C GLU A 466 29.25 1.86 -1.05
N PRO A 467 28.78 1.52 -2.26
CA PRO A 467 27.42 1.86 -2.70
C PRO A 467 26.31 1.27 -1.84
N LEU A 468 26.53 0.09 -1.26
CA LEU A 468 25.60 -0.50 -0.29
C LEU A 468 25.66 0.22 1.05
N LEU A 469 26.86 0.50 1.56
CA LEU A 469 27.05 1.20 2.84
C LEU A 469 26.40 2.58 2.84
N ASN A 470 26.48 3.31 1.73
CA ASN A 470 25.89 4.66 1.60
C ASN A 470 24.35 4.68 1.69
N ARG A 471 23.70 3.53 1.52
CA ARG A 471 22.23 3.38 1.66
C ARG A 471 21.80 2.82 3.00
N MET A 472 22.75 2.42 3.84
CA MET A 472 22.50 1.74 5.10
C MET A 472 22.87 2.62 6.29
N GLU A 473 22.05 2.53 7.32
CA GLU A 473 22.38 3.10 8.60
C GLU A 473 23.10 2.07 9.47
N VAL A 474 24.38 2.35 9.75
CA VAL A 474 25.25 1.44 10.52
C VAL A 474 24.97 1.55 12.01
N ILE A 475 24.55 0.45 12.63
CA ILE A 475 24.36 0.32 14.07
C ILE A 475 25.39 -0.67 14.62
N MET A 476 26.34 -0.16 15.42
CA MET A 476 27.41 -0.96 15.98
C MET A 476 26.95 -1.75 17.23
N PHE A 477 27.04 -3.06 17.13
CA PHE A 477 26.86 -3.99 18.26
C PHE A 477 28.20 -4.22 18.93
N GLN A 478 28.39 -3.53 20.04
CA GLN A 478 29.59 -3.72 20.86
C GLN A 478 29.57 -5.09 21.54
N GLY A 479 30.74 -5.61 21.89
CA GLY A 479 30.86 -6.80 22.73
C GLY A 479 30.30 -6.56 24.11
N TYR A 480 29.88 -7.61 24.77
CA TYR A 480 29.35 -7.54 26.13
C TYR A 480 30.46 -7.55 27.18
N THR A 481 30.30 -6.75 28.20
CA THR A 481 31.12 -6.81 29.42
C THR A 481 30.85 -8.11 30.18
N ALA A 482 31.76 -8.51 31.08
CA ALA A 482 31.56 -9.70 31.93
C ALA A 482 30.28 -9.61 32.79
N SER A 483 29.91 -8.39 33.24
CA SER A 483 28.68 -8.15 33.99
C SER A 483 27.43 -8.36 33.12
N GLU A 484 27.43 -7.85 31.89
CA GLU A 484 26.33 -8.04 30.96
C GLU A 484 26.19 -9.52 30.54
N LYS A 485 27.31 -10.20 30.24
CA LYS A 485 27.32 -11.65 29.96
C LYS A 485 26.73 -12.46 31.11
N PHE A 486 27.03 -12.09 32.37
CA PHE A 486 26.45 -12.73 33.55
C PHE A 486 24.92 -12.55 33.58
N GLN A 487 24.43 -11.35 33.37
CA GLN A 487 22.98 -11.10 33.35
C GLN A 487 22.29 -11.83 32.21
N ILE A 488 22.88 -11.79 31.00
CA ILE A 488 22.37 -12.51 29.81
C ILE A 488 22.33 -14.02 30.08
N ALA A 489 23.41 -14.58 30.66
CA ALA A 489 23.46 -16.00 31.01
C ALA A 489 22.35 -16.40 31.99
N LYS A 490 22.18 -15.62 33.05
CA LYS A 490 21.24 -15.91 34.14
C LYS A 490 19.77 -15.73 33.71
N ARG A 491 19.48 -14.61 32.99
CA ARG A 491 18.09 -14.24 32.63
C ARG A 491 17.59 -14.92 31.37
N HIS A 492 18.47 -15.15 30.39
CA HIS A 492 18.05 -15.60 29.05
C HIS A 492 18.64 -16.97 28.66
N LEU A 493 19.99 -17.14 28.72
CA LEU A 493 20.61 -18.33 28.14
C LEU A 493 20.30 -19.59 28.93
N LEU A 494 20.53 -19.58 30.23
CA LEU A 494 20.31 -20.76 31.09
C LEU A 494 18.83 -21.20 31.08
N PRO A 495 17.84 -20.32 31.30
CA PRO A 495 16.43 -20.72 31.23
C PRO A 495 16.02 -21.25 29.87
N LYS A 496 16.54 -20.66 28.78
CA LYS A 496 16.27 -21.11 27.42
C LYS A 496 16.87 -22.49 27.14
N SER A 497 18.11 -22.73 27.55
CA SER A 497 18.76 -24.03 27.41
C SER A 497 18.05 -25.12 28.22
N MET A 498 17.65 -24.81 29.45
CA MET A 498 16.86 -25.72 30.28
C MET A 498 15.54 -26.09 29.61
N LYS A 499 14.78 -25.10 29.14
CA LYS A 499 13.50 -25.31 28.43
C LYS A 499 13.68 -26.18 27.18
N GLN A 500 14.71 -25.91 26.37
CA GLN A 500 15.01 -26.67 25.15
C GLN A 500 15.34 -28.15 25.41
N MET A 501 15.91 -28.44 26.58
CA MET A 501 16.34 -29.82 26.98
C MET A 501 15.39 -30.48 27.97
N GLY A 502 14.21 -29.89 28.21
CA GLY A 502 13.21 -30.48 29.11
C GLY A 502 13.63 -30.51 30.58
N ILE A 503 14.55 -29.64 31.01
CA ILE A 503 15.04 -29.56 32.40
C ILE A 503 14.22 -28.55 33.18
N GLU A 504 13.58 -28.97 34.24
CA GLU A 504 12.84 -28.10 35.16
C GLU A 504 13.78 -27.29 36.05
N LYS A 505 13.31 -26.12 36.51
CA LYS A 505 14.08 -25.26 37.43
C LYS A 505 14.50 -25.97 38.73
N ALA A 506 13.74 -26.98 39.16
CA ALA A 506 14.06 -27.76 40.36
C ALA A 506 15.22 -28.73 40.13
N MET A 507 15.50 -29.14 38.90
CA MET A 507 16.48 -30.18 38.55
C MET A 507 17.91 -29.64 38.40
N LEU A 508 18.09 -28.39 38.03
CA LEU A 508 19.40 -27.80 37.82
C LEU A 508 19.52 -26.43 38.51
N ALA A 509 20.56 -26.27 39.29
CA ALA A 509 20.97 -24.99 39.83
C ALA A 509 22.44 -24.69 39.49
N VAL A 510 22.68 -23.53 38.89
CA VAL A 510 24.03 -23.06 38.60
C VAL A 510 24.33 -21.84 39.50
N SER A 511 25.40 -21.93 40.28
CA SER A 511 25.79 -20.83 41.17
C SER A 511 26.25 -19.60 40.42
N ASP A 512 26.00 -18.41 40.96
CA ASP A 512 26.43 -17.15 40.35
C ASP A 512 27.97 -17.10 40.19
N ALA A 513 28.71 -17.65 41.14
CA ALA A 513 30.14 -17.81 41.03
C ALA A 513 30.55 -18.75 39.87
N GLY A 514 29.80 -19.86 39.71
CA GLY A 514 29.99 -20.77 38.56
C GLY A 514 29.81 -20.05 37.23
N ILE A 515 28.72 -19.29 37.05
CA ILE A 515 28.48 -18.52 35.82
C ILE A 515 29.63 -17.52 35.56
N ARG A 516 30.08 -16.80 36.59
CA ARG A 516 31.20 -15.86 36.43
C ARG A 516 32.49 -16.57 36.04
N THR A 517 32.77 -17.73 36.60
CA THR A 517 33.95 -18.52 36.23
C THR A 517 33.85 -19.06 34.82
N ILE A 518 32.66 -19.46 34.34
CA ILE A 518 32.46 -19.85 32.96
C ILE A 518 32.81 -18.70 32.02
N ILE A 519 32.34 -17.49 32.35
CA ILE A 519 32.60 -16.29 31.54
C ILE A 519 34.09 -15.95 31.47
N SER A 520 34.79 -16.01 32.63
CA SER A 520 36.18 -15.62 32.70
C SER A 520 37.16 -16.70 32.22
N SER A 521 36.85 -17.99 32.45
CA SER A 521 37.85 -19.03 32.30
C SER A 521 37.46 -20.16 31.34
N TYR A 522 36.26 -20.14 30.76
CA TYR A 522 35.79 -21.16 29.82
C TYR A 522 35.24 -20.57 28.51
N THR A 523 35.27 -19.23 28.35
CA THR A 523 34.89 -18.55 27.14
C THR A 523 35.84 -17.35 26.87
N MET A 524 36.28 -17.24 25.59
CA MET A 524 37.02 -16.07 25.11
C MET A 524 36.30 -15.53 23.85
N GLU A 525 35.36 -14.64 24.08
CA GLU A 525 34.55 -14.10 22.98
C GLU A 525 33.96 -12.72 23.35
N SER A 526 33.71 -11.87 22.36
CA SER A 526 33.00 -10.59 22.57
C SER A 526 31.52 -10.79 22.83
N GLY A 527 30.92 -11.78 22.19
CA GLY A 527 29.51 -12.12 22.31
C GLY A 527 29.22 -13.15 23.41
N VAL A 528 28.13 -13.89 23.22
CA VAL A 528 27.65 -14.92 24.14
C VAL A 528 27.39 -16.28 23.46
N ARG A 529 27.96 -16.52 22.28
CA ARG A 529 27.73 -17.76 21.52
C ARG A 529 28.44 -18.97 22.16
N GLY A 530 29.68 -18.78 22.59
CA GLY A 530 30.42 -19.78 23.36
C GLY A 530 29.80 -20.00 24.72
N LEU A 531 29.42 -18.93 25.40
CA LEU A 531 28.72 -18.99 26.69
C LEU A 531 27.43 -19.82 26.60
N LYS A 532 26.63 -19.61 25.54
CA LYS A 532 25.45 -20.45 25.28
C LYS A 532 25.82 -21.91 25.12
N LYS A 533 26.87 -22.23 24.37
CA LYS A 533 27.34 -23.63 24.20
C LYS A 533 27.72 -24.25 25.55
N ARG A 534 28.32 -23.50 26.48
CA ARG A 534 28.63 -23.98 27.83
C ARG A 534 27.38 -24.22 28.67
N MET A 535 26.38 -23.33 28.58
CA MET A 535 25.07 -23.54 29.22
C MET A 535 24.37 -24.78 28.67
N ASP A 536 24.36 -24.96 27.37
CA ASP A 536 23.81 -26.14 26.70
C ASP A 536 24.54 -27.42 27.15
N GLN A 537 25.86 -27.37 27.33
CA GLN A 537 26.66 -28.52 27.78
C GLN A 537 26.34 -28.90 29.23
N ILE A 538 26.20 -27.93 30.10
CA ILE A 538 25.76 -28.13 31.51
C ILE A 538 24.39 -28.79 31.54
N CYS A 539 23.45 -28.31 30.75
CA CYS A 539 22.11 -28.91 30.65
C CYS A 539 22.17 -30.35 30.15
N ARG A 540 22.94 -30.65 29.10
CA ARG A 540 23.11 -32.02 28.62
C ARG A 540 23.71 -32.96 29.66
N TYR A 541 24.77 -32.52 30.33
CA TYR A 541 25.36 -33.29 31.42
C TYR A 541 24.34 -33.60 32.51
N THR A 542 23.60 -32.60 32.94
CA THR A 542 22.53 -32.78 33.94
C THR A 542 21.44 -33.74 33.47
N ALA A 543 21.00 -33.63 32.22
CA ALA A 543 20.00 -34.56 31.65
C ALA A 543 20.46 -36.02 31.68
N VAL A 544 21.75 -36.27 31.39
CA VAL A 544 22.33 -37.64 31.48
C VAL A 544 22.35 -38.16 32.92
N LEU A 545 22.69 -37.32 33.91
CA LEU A 545 22.68 -37.72 35.30
C LEU A 545 21.28 -38.09 35.80
N ILE A 546 20.28 -37.29 35.43
CA ILE A 546 18.87 -37.54 35.78
C ILE A 546 18.34 -38.81 35.08
N ALA A 547 18.59 -38.95 33.78
CA ALA A 547 18.14 -40.12 33.01
C ALA A 547 18.74 -41.44 33.50
N ARG A 548 19.96 -41.40 34.05
CA ARG A 548 20.61 -42.57 34.69
C ARG A 548 20.12 -42.86 36.13
N GLY A 549 19.17 -42.05 36.64
CA GLY A 549 18.64 -42.20 37.99
C GLY A 549 19.66 -41.90 39.11
N ARG A 550 20.79 -41.29 38.76
CA ARG A 550 21.87 -40.98 39.75
C ARG A 550 21.56 -39.83 40.68
N GLN A 551 20.81 -38.85 40.16
CA GLN A 551 20.42 -37.66 40.90
C GLN A 551 19.08 -37.10 40.38
N THR A 552 18.28 -36.52 41.28
CA THR A 552 17.04 -35.79 40.90
C THR A 552 17.29 -34.30 40.80
N LYS A 553 18.41 -33.80 41.37
CA LYS A 553 18.81 -32.40 41.35
C LYS A 553 20.32 -32.31 41.25
N PHE A 554 20.81 -31.47 40.34
CA PHE A 554 22.25 -31.22 40.18
C PHE A 554 22.61 -29.77 40.45
N HIS A 555 23.73 -29.55 41.16
CA HIS A 555 24.23 -28.23 41.46
C HIS A 555 25.61 -28.00 40.85
N VAL A 556 25.70 -26.96 39.97
CA VAL A 556 26.95 -26.58 39.34
C VAL A 556 27.60 -25.44 40.13
N SER A 557 28.81 -25.67 40.57
CA SER A 557 29.66 -24.74 41.27
C SER A 557 31.03 -24.61 40.58
N GLN A 558 31.86 -23.68 41.01
CA GLN A 558 33.23 -23.51 40.49
C GLN A 558 34.05 -24.81 40.54
N LYS A 559 33.83 -25.65 41.55
CA LYS A 559 34.65 -26.85 41.82
C LYS A 559 34.44 -27.97 40.84
N ASN A 560 33.25 -28.09 40.27
CA ASN A 560 32.90 -29.20 39.37
C ASN A 560 32.77 -28.77 37.89
N LEU A 561 33.14 -27.52 37.57
CA LEU A 561 33.02 -27.01 36.21
C LEU A 561 33.90 -27.76 35.20
N SER A 562 35.15 -28.10 35.55
CA SER A 562 36.06 -28.82 34.67
C SER A 562 35.51 -30.22 34.29
N GLU A 563 34.93 -30.91 35.28
CA GLU A 563 34.27 -32.21 35.04
C GLU A 563 33.01 -32.06 34.15
N VAL A 564 32.16 -31.11 34.50
CA VAL A 564 30.89 -30.86 33.77
C VAL A 564 31.10 -30.38 32.35
N LEU A 565 32.10 -29.55 32.14
CA LEU A 565 32.43 -29.00 30.83
C LEU A 565 33.44 -29.82 30.05
N ASP A 566 34.02 -30.86 30.67
CA ASP A 566 35.06 -31.73 30.10
C ASP A 566 36.17 -30.89 29.43
N MET A 567 36.66 -29.86 30.15
CA MET A 567 37.73 -29.00 29.69
C MET A 567 38.42 -28.28 30.84
N ASP A 568 39.69 -28.00 30.66
CA ASP A 568 40.46 -27.20 31.58
C ASP A 568 40.16 -25.70 31.46
N PRO A 569 40.23 -24.94 32.57
CA PRO A 569 40.06 -23.52 32.53
C PRO A 569 41.16 -22.83 31.72
N ILE A 570 40.80 -21.82 30.94
CA ILE A 570 41.76 -20.95 30.26
C ILE A 570 42.53 -20.17 31.32
N GLU A 571 43.85 -20.32 31.30
CA GLU A 571 44.72 -19.55 32.16
C GLU A 571 44.95 -18.15 31.57
N HIS A 572 44.59 -17.14 32.30
CA HIS A 572 44.94 -15.75 31.97
C HIS A 572 46.26 -15.37 32.57
N GLU A 573 47.08 -14.71 31.80
CA GLU A 573 48.33 -14.15 32.31
C GLU A 573 48.04 -13.15 33.41
N LYS A 574 48.74 -13.28 34.55
CA LYS A 574 48.62 -12.41 35.71
C LYS A 574 49.79 -11.46 35.74
N ILE A 575 49.49 -10.21 36.16
CA ILE A 575 50.55 -9.21 36.36
C ILE A 575 51.59 -9.80 37.31
N GLN A 576 52.84 -9.88 36.83
CA GLN A 576 53.97 -10.30 37.68
C GLN A 576 54.21 -9.20 38.73
N ARG A 577 54.19 -9.58 39.98
CA ARG A 577 54.44 -8.64 41.09
C ARG A 577 55.88 -8.14 41.16
N ASN A 578 56.83 -8.87 40.57
CA ASN A 578 58.25 -8.51 40.53
C ASN A 578 58.59 -7.97 39.16
N THR A 579 59.04 -6.74 39.05
CA THR A 579 59.59 -6.14 37.84
C THR A 579 60.94 -6.81 37.50
N LYS A 580 61.04 -7.34 36.25
CA LYS A 580 62.28 -7.84 35.70
C LYS A 580 62.77 -6.87 34.62
N VAL A 581 64.06 -6.63 34.57
CA VAL A 581 64.70 -5.82 33.51
C VAL A 581 64.43 -6.52 32.16
N GLY A 582 64.00 -5.77 31.16
CA GLY A 582 63.70 -6.31 29.84
C GLY A 582 62.25 -6.82 29.68
N ILE A 583 61.39 -6.79 30.69
CA ILE A 583 60.01 -7.21 30.59
C ILE A 583 59.08 -6.03 30.96
N VAL A 584 58.21 -5.68 30.03
CA VAL A 584 57.20 -4.63 30.22
C VAL A 584 55.81 -5.22 29.97
N THR A 585 54.88 -4.92 30.91
CA THR A 585 53.49 -5.32 30.74
C THR A 585 52.81 -4.36 29.79
N GLY A 586 52.35 -4.88 28.67
CA GLY A 586 51.52 -4.18 27.68
C GLY A 586 50.03 -4.51 27.89
N LEU A 587 49.17 -3.65 27.40
CA LEU A 587 47.74 -3.87 27.33
C LEU A 587 47.36 -4.08 25.85
N ALA A 588 46.72 -5.18 25.56
CA ALA A 588 46.23 -5.48 24.24
C ALA A 588 44.70 -5.38 24.25
N TRP A 589 44.14 -4.76 23.22
CA TRP A 589 42.74 -4.84 22.93
C TRP A 589 42.48 -6.01 21.96
N THR A 590 41.73 -6.99 22.42
CA THR A 590 41.29 -8.12 21.59
C THR A 590 39.80 -8.07 21.35
N ALA A 591 39.33 -8.84 20.39
CA ALA A 591 37.90 -9.00 20.18
C ALA A 591 37.17 -9.54 21.44
N SER A 592 37.88 -10.18 22.36
CA SER A 592 37.36 -10.74 23.60
C SER A 592 37.37 -9.75 24.76
N GLY A 593 38.03 -8.61 24.62
CA GLY A 593 38.25 -7.59 25.66
C GLY A 593 39.71 -7.18 25.80
N GLY A 594 40.02 -6.54 26.90
CA GLY A 594 41.41 -6.19 27.21
C GLY A 594 42.17 -7.39 27.75
N GLU A 595 43.36 -7.61 27.25
CA GLU A 595 44.29 -8.64 27.74
C GLU A 595 45.65 -8.06 28.08
N ILE A 596 46.33 -8.75 28.95
CA ILE A 596 47.73 -8.43 29.30
C ILE A 596 48.64 -9.19 28.35
N LEU A 597 49.63 -8.51 27.85
CA LEU A 597 50.74 -9.15 27.11
C LEU A 597 52.07 -8.70 27.71
N PHE A 598 53.05 -9.55 27.70
CA PHE A 598 54.40 -9.20 28.09
C PHE A 598 55.23 -8.91 26.87
N ILE A 599 55.84 -7.72 26.85
CA ILE A 599 56.84 -7.34 25.85
C ILE A 599 58.17 -7.64 26.49
N GLU A 600 58.86 -8.64 25.94
CA GLU A 600 60.15 -9.06 26.42
C GLU A 600 61.22 -8.53 25.47
N SER A 601 62.25 -7.90 25.99
CA SER A 601 63.40 -7.40 25.25
C SER A 601 64.67 -8.00 25.76
N LEU A 602 65.47 -8.55 24.86
CA LEU A 602 66.77 -9.14 25.15
C LEU A 602 67.84 -8.44 24.31
N VAL A 603 68.95 -8.15 24.95
CA VAL A 603 70.15 -7.58 24.29
C VAL A 603 71.23 -8.62 24.27
N SER A 604 71.81 -8.88 23.13
CA SER A 604 72.91 -9.82 22.91
C SER A 604 74.06 -9.16 22.13
N GLU A 605 75.27 -9.65 22.24
CA GLU A 605 76.36 -9.19 21.36
C GLU A 605 75.98 -9.40 19.88
N GLY A 606 76.23 -8.39 19.04
CA GLY A 606 75.78 -8.43 17.66
C GLY A 606 76.25 -7.24 16.83
N LYS A 607 75.56 -6.92 15.74
CA LYS A 607 75.90 -5.87 14.78
C LYS A 607 74.85 -4.73 14.77
N GLY A 608 74.05 -4.58 15.81
CA GLY A 608 72.98 -3.56 15.89
C GLY A 608 71.69 -3.97 15.18
N ASN A 609 71.47 -5.26 14.93
CA ASN A 609 70.26 -5.73 14.29
C ASN A 609 69.07 -5.74 15.27
N ILE A 610 67.89 -5.49 14.71
CA ILE A 610 66.64 -5.57 15.45
C ILE A 610 65.88 -6.79 14.97
N LYS A 611 65.60 -7.72 15.87
CA LYS A 611 64.82 -8.91 15.59
C LYS A 611 63.50 -8.84 16.37
N VAL A 612 62.39 -8.83 15.62
CA VAL A 612 61.06 -8.81 16.20
C VAL A 612 60.38 -10.14 15.98
N THR A 613 59.84 -10.77 17.04
CA THR A 613 59.11 -12.04 16.95
C THR A 613 57.74 -11.93 17.65
N GLY A 614 56.88 -12.93 17.47
CA GLY A 614 55.54 -12.96 18.11
C GLY A 614 54.37 -12.73 17.13
N GLN A 615 54.59 -12.91 15.82
CA GLN A 615 53.54 -12.72 14.79
C GLN A 615 52.88 -11.34 14.84
N LEU A 616 53.68 -10.29 15.05
CA LEU A 616 53.19 -8.92 15.15
C LEU A 616 52.73 -8.39 13.79
N GLY A 617 51.58 -7.70 13.77
CA GLY A 617 51.12 -6.97 12.60
C GLY A 617 52.02 -5.77 12.27
N SER A 618 51.92 -5.21 11.05
CA SER A 618 52.74 -4.11 10.54
C SER A 618 52.83 -2.92 11.50
N VAL A 619 51.69 -2.51 12.09
CA VAL A 619 51.60 -1.39 13.03
C VAL A 619 52.44 -1.61 14.30
N MET A 620 52.45 -2.83 14.83
CA MET A 620 53.28 -3.15 16.00
C MET A 620 54.76 -3.20 15.67
N GLN A 621 55.12 -3.69 14.47
CA GLN A 621 56.52 -3.68 13.97
C GLN A 621 57.03 -2.24 13.79
N GLU A 622 56.22 -1.35 13.23
CA GLU A 622 56.53 0.08 13.14
C GLU A 622 56.64 0.72 14.55
N SER A 623 55.75 0.37 15.46
CA SER A 623 55.81 0.87 16.86
C SER A 623 57.09 0.50 17.57
N VAL A 624 57.61 -0.70 17.36
CA VAL A 624 58.91 -1.14 17.87
C VAL A 624 60.04 -0.28 17.32
N GLN A 625 60.06 0.00 16.01
CA GLN A 625 61.06 0.84 15.38
C GLN A 625 61.04 2.28 15.90
N ILE A 626 59.83 2.84 16.05
CA ILE A 626 59.61 4.18 16.59
C ILE A 626 60.10 4.24 18.05
N ALA A 627 59.74 3.23 18.86
CA ALA A 627 60.19 3.15 20.27
C ALA A 627 61.71 3.10 20.40
N LEU A 628 62.40 2.30 19.57
CA LEU A 628 63.85 2.24 19.55
C LEU A 628 64.50 3.56 19.11
N SER A 629 63.92 4.23 18.11
CA SER A 629 64.39 5.55 17.68
C SER A 629 64.21 6.59 18.77
N LEU A 630 63.10 6.53 19.53
CA LEU A 630 62.83 7.40 20.64
C LEU A 630 63.82 7.14 21.79
N VAL A 631 64.10 5.88 22.12
CA VAL A 631 65.09 5.51 23.15
C VAL A 631 66.48 6.05 22.79
N LYS A 632 66.91 5.90 21.52
CA LYS A 632 68.18 6.45 21.03
C LYS A 632 68.25 7.97 21.14
N SER A 633 67.17 8.66 20.94
CA SER A 633 67.08 10.12 21.04
C SER A 633 67.13 10.61 22.51
N ILE A 634 66.44 9.91 23.40
CA ILE A 634 66.36 10.30 24.83
C ILE A 634 67.62 9.92 25.58
N PHE A 635 68.24 8.79 25.26
CA PHE A 635 69.42 8.23 25.93
C PHE A 635 70.61 8.03 24.95
N PRO A 636 71.20 9.11 24.41
CA PRO A 636 72.21 9.02 23.35
C PRO A 636 73.54 8.39 23.82
N LYS A 637 73.85 8.44 25.11
CA LYS A 637 75.07 7.82 25.64
C LYS A 637 74.95 6.30 25.74
N GLU A 638 73.81 5.82 26.22
CA GLU A 638 73.49 4.41 26.39
C GLU A 638 73.23 3.78 24.99
N ALA A 639 72.65 4.53 24.08
CA ALA A 639 72.39 4.11 22.68
C ALA A 639 73.70 3.76 21.92
N LYS A 640 74.81 4.46 22.19
CA LYS A 640 76.12 4.10 21.60
C LYS A 640 76.61 2.73 22.03
N GLN A 641 76.26 2.30 23.26
CA GLN A 641 76.61 0.95 23.71
C GLN A 641 75.78 -0.12 23.00
N LEU A 642 74.55 0.21 22.55
CA LEU A 642 73.67 -0.70 21.81
C LEU A 642 74.07 -0.88 20.32
N GLU A 643 74.97 -0.06 19.77
CA GLU A 643 75.37 -0.16 18.37
C GLU A 643 76.07 -1.49 18.04
N ASN A 644 76.74 -2.11 19.03
CA ASN A 644 77.39 -3.41 18.92
C ASN A 644 76.55 -4.57 19.50
N HIS A 645 75.25 -4.36 19.71
CA HIS A 645 74.41 -5.37 20.28
C HIS A 645 73.14 -5.55 19.41
N ASP A 646 72.76 -6.79 19.22
CA ASP A 646 71.46 -7.11 18.63
C ASP A 646 70.37 -7.05 19.70
N ILE A 647 69.23 -6.49 19.30
CA ILE A 647 68.07 -6.36 20.19
C ILE A 647 66.99 -7.31 19.64
N HIS A 648 66.51 -8.21 20.52
CA HIS A 648 65.39 -9.11 20.22
C HIS A 648 64.18 -8.73 21.08
N ILE A 649 63.07 -8.46 20.42
CA ILE A 649 61.83 -8.06 21.08
C ILE A 649 60.75 -9.06 20.68
#